data_67acf9c0d0d969e7ab7f8a5b093bfb1e
#
_entry.id   67acf9c0d0d969e7ab7f8a5b093bfb1e
#
_cell.length_a   1.000
_cell.length_b   1.000
_cell.length_c   1.000
_cell.angle_alpha   90.00
_cell.angle_beta   90.00
_cell.angle_gamma   90.00
#
_symmetry.space_group_name_H-M   'P 1'
#
loop_
_entity.id
_entity.type
_entity.pdbx_description
1 polymer ?
#
loop_
_entity_poly.entity_id
_entity_poly.type
_entity_poly.pdbx_seq_one_letter_code
_entity_poly.pdbx_strand_id
1 'polypeptide(L)'
;MALLAVAVVLPTVSLLWFMSRVIANERLVVRQKLTALYQDKLTDASTKTESLFAIRVAGLDKINPSGNPYSFFRHLVLENNFQGVVLWGADGSVVYPRAADVMGNDVSSDSPLAGAWHEEFAKRQYSDAAQLYDRFMTDRDPHVAIAAITGKSRCLSKLGQFNEAIEQCQKAAFAASAEGADPALRPIIENARLLLLSLLKQSGPSPLNSRIFNQTITALIGDLYNPAGDRAMLPANQNLFIARKVLEALQGPFRFDDARAKEQLEKLAAAEELSISAAETLRPYAGVFDGCFQTDLGQKPVYGLRHRIQSSTLLVLLSDTGMASILSGYHDAFSGSESTYRILNTLDGFVAGTSQPPGSPFTVAALPDGFPGWKAELYFQGSDVFKKAADRQIAVYAWTGFLVILLILIAGGFATRAVGRQIRLNEMKNDFIATVSHELKTPLSSMRVLVDTLLEGNVRDEAQANEYLRLTVKENERLSRMIENFLTFSRMERNKVAFTIVDAKPAAIASDAIESVKTKFATHDCHLAVDIADNLPEMQADHDAIVTVLVNLLDNACKYTTDDKRVSLRIFPDDGYVCFAVSDNGIGLARRHIRRIFDRFYQVDSSLTRKAEGCGLGLSIVKFIVDAHKGKITVESKRGQGSTFTVRLPIGQGNGN
;
A
#
# COMPACT_ATOMS: atom_id res chain seq x y z
N MET A 1 43.02 -18.87 1.51
CA MET A 1 41.87 -19.03 2.42
C MET A 1 41.60 -17.77 3.25
N ALA A 2 42.57 -17.22 4.00
CA ALA A 2 42.37 -16.00 4.79
C ALA A 2 41.93 -14.78 3.96
N LEU A 3 42.56 -14.51 2.82
CA LEU A 3 42.17 -13.43 1.89
C LEU A 3 40.74 -13.57 1.34
N LEU A 4 40.28 -14.78 1.11
CA LEU A 4 38.93 -15.08 0.62
C LEU A 4 37.88 -14.93 1.72
N ALA A 5 38.25 -15.25 2.97
CA ALA A 5 37.41 -14.98 4.15
C ALA A 5 37.23 -13.46 4.36
N VAL A 6 38.31 -12.68 4.25
CA VAL A 6 38.26 -11.22 4.33
C VAL A 6 37.39 -10.63 3.21
N ALA A 7 37.51 -11.14 1.98
CA ALA A 7 36.73 -10.67 0.83
C ALA A 7 35.21 -10.93 0.98
N VAL A 8 34.78 -11.87 1.82
CA VAL A 8 33.37 -12.14 2.12
C VAL A 8 32.92 -11.41 3.38
N VAL A 9 33.71 -11.43 4.44
CA VAL A 9 33.33 -10.87 5.74
C VAL A 9 33.29 -9.35 5.71
N LEU A 10 34.25 -8.68 5.07
CA LEU A 10 34.34 -7.23 5.07
C LEU A 10 33.15 -6.55 4.36
N PRO A 11 32.71 -7.00 3.16
CA PRO A 11 31.50 -6.46 2.52
C PRO A 11 30.22 -6.76 3.32
N THR A 12 30.10 -7.95 3.94
CA THR A 12 28.92 -8.30 4.72
C THR A 12 28.81 -7.46 5.99
N VAL A 13 29.90 -7.22 6.70
CA VAL A 13 29.94 -6.34 7.88
C VAL A 13 29.65 -4.89 7.49
N SER A 14 30.26 -4.39 6.40
CA SER A 14 30.01 -3.05 5.88
C SER A 14 28.56 -2.86 5.48
N LEU A 15 27.93 -3.84 4.82
CA LEU A 15 26.54 -3.81 4.42
C LEU A 15 25.61 -3.81 5.65
N LEU A 16 25.87 -4.64 6.65
CA LEU A 16 25.11 -4.67 7.90
C LEU A 16 25.18 -3.34 8.64
N TRP A 17 26.37 -2.75 8.72
CA TRP A 17 26.55 -1.42 9.31
C TRP A 17 25.79 -0.33 8.53
N PHE A 18 25.89 -0.33 7.19
CA PHE A 18 25.15 0.59 6.34
C PHE A 18 23.64 0.43 6.51
N MET A 19 23.13 -0.80 6.49
CA MET A 19 21.71 -1.10 6.72
C MET A 19 21.23 -0.60 8.08
N SER A 20 22.01 -0.79 9.15
CA SER A 20 21.63 -0.30 10.48
C SER A 20 21.51 1.23 10.53
N ARG A 21 22.37 1.93 9.80
CA ARG A 21 22.31 3.39 9.64
C ARG A 21 21.10 3.84 8.83
N VAL A 22 20.82 3.18 7.72
CA VAL A 22 19.64 3.47 6.87
C VAL A 22 18.35 3.26 7.68
N ILE A 23 18.22 2.14 8.38
CA ILE A 23 17.06 1.83 9.23
C ILE A 23 16.86 2.89 10.32
N ALA A 24 17.94 3.35 10.97
CA ALA A 24 17.86 4.38 12.00
C ALA A 24 17.38 5.74 11.45
N ASN A 25 17.80 6.11 10.24
CA ASN A 25 17.42 7.37 9.60
C ASN A 25 16.04 7.31 8.93
N GLU A 26 15.57 6.13 8.51
CA GLU A 26 14.34 5.99 7.71
C GLU A 26 13.10 6.49 8.46
N ARG A 27 13.01 6.23 9.75
CA ARG A 27 11.91 6.74 10.59
C ARG A 27 11.84 8.26 10.60
N LEU A 28 12.97 8.94 10.58
CA LEU A 28 13.03 10.40 10.54
C LEU A 28 12.59 10.91 9.16
N VAL A 29 13.07 10.29 8.09
CA VAL A 29 12.74 10.64 6.71
C VAL A 29 11.24 10.42 6.41
N VAL A 30 10.68 9.30 6.84
CA VAL A 30 9.25 9.00 6.70
C VAL A 30 8.42 10.04 7.45
N ARG A 31 8.83 10.38 8.68
CA ARG A 31 8.14 11.42 9.45
C ARG A 31 8.18 12.77 8.73
N GLN A 32 9.33 13.18 8.21
CA GLN A 32 9.47 14.44 7.47
C GLN A 32 8.61 14.46 6.20
N LYS A 33 8.63 13.38 5.40
CA LYS A 33 7.82 13.27 4.18
C LYS A 33 6.32 13.33 4.48
N LEU A 34 5.87 12.62 5.51
CA LEU A 34 4.47 12.66 5.93
C LEU A 34 4.10 14.03 6.47
N THR A 35 4.98 14.69 7.24
CA THR A 35 4.75 16.06 7.72
C THR A 35 4.56 17.01 6.55
N ALA A 36 5.43 16.98 5.54
CA ALA A 36 5.31 17.82 4.35
C ALA A 36 4.00 17.54 3.59
N LEU A 37 3.66 16.28 3.35
CA LEU A 37 2.42 15.89 2.67
C LEU A 37 1.16 16.42 3.38
N TYR A 38 1.13 16.31 4.70
CA TYR A 38 -0.03 16.77 5.47
C TYR A 38 -0.05 18.29 5.64
N GLN A 39 1.10 18.96 5.63
CA GLN A 39 1.18 20.43 5.55
C GLN A 39 0.63 20.94 4.21
N ASP A 40 0.97 20.30 3.10
CA ASP A 40 0.41 20.64 1.79
C ASP A 40 -1.12 20.46 1.77
N LYS A 41 -1.63 19.35 2.32
CA LYS A 41 -3.08 19.13 2.44
C LYS A 41 -3.77 20.17 3.33
N LEU A 42 -3.13 20.59 4.42
CA LEU A 42 -3.66 21.67 5.27
C LEU A 42 -3.68 23.00 4.52
N THR A 43 -2.66 23.29 3.73
CA THR A 43 -2.59 24.51 2.90
C THR A 43 -3.70 24.50 1.85
N ASP A 44 -3.90 23.37 1.16
CA ASP A 44 -4.99 23.23 0.19
C ASP A 44 -6.37 23.40 0.85
N ALA A 45 -6.59 22.78 2.00
CA ALA A 45 -7.82 22.94 2.77
C ALA A 45 -8.05 24.38 3.22
N SER A 46 -6.99 25.07 3.65
CA SER A 46 -6.99 26.47 4.01
C SER A 46 -7.35 27.35 2.82
N THR A 47 -6.70 27.19 1.68
CA THR A 47 -6.96 27.95 0.44
C THR A 47 -8.39 27.73 -0.06
N LYS A 48 -8.88 26.49 0.00
CA LYS A 48 -10.27 26.20 -0.37
C LYS A 48 -11.25 26.89 0.59
N THR A 49 -10.97 26.85 1.89
CA THR A 49 -11.80 27.50 2.91
C THR A 49 -11.79 29.02 2.71
N GLU A 50 -10.64 29.63 2.41
CA GLU A 50 -10.52 31.04 2.08
C GLU A 50 -11.34 31.42 0.85
N SER A 51 -11.30 30.60 -0.20
CA SER A 51 -12.09 30.83 -1.42
C SER A 51 -13.59 30.76 -1.15
N LEU A 52 -14.05 29.78 -0.35
CA LEU A 52 -15.45 29.66 0.05
C LEU A 52 -15.91 30.84 0.92
N PHE A 53 -15.08 31.26 1.83
CA PHE A 53 -15.31 32.46 2.64
C PHE A 53 -15.41 33.72 1.76
N ALA A 54 -14.46 33.92 0.84
CA ALA A 54 -14.46 35.05 -0.08
C ALA A 54 -15.73 35.10 -0.97
N ILE A 55 -16.17 33.93 -1.47
CA ILE A 55 -17.43 33.84 -2.23
C ILE A 55 -18.61 34.28 -1.37
N ARG A 56 -18.64 33.89 -0.09
CA ARG A 56 -19.71 34.26 0.83
C ARG A 56 -19.72 35.73 1.10
N VAL A 57 -18.55 36.33 1.34
CA VAL A 57 -18.38 37.78 1.55
C VAL A 57 -18.75 38.56 0.29
N ALA A 58 -18.25 38.16 -0.88
CA ALA A 58 -18.58 38.81 -2.16
C ALA A 58 -20.09 38.75 -2.47
N GLY A 59 -20.81 37.76 -1.95
CA GLY A 59 -22.27 37.71 -1.98
C GLY A 59 -22.90 38.82 -1.15
N LEU A 60 -22.32 39.17 -0.02
CA LEU A 60 -22.80 40.27 0.85
C LEU A 60 -22.55 41.64 0.23
N ASP A 61 -21.42 41.86 -0.45
CA ASP A 61 -21.09 43.12 -1.09
C ASP A 61 -22.04 43.53 -2.22
N LYS A 62 -22.70 42.53 -2.85
CA LYS A 62 -23.67 42.80 -3.92
C LYS A 62 -24.99 43.35 -3.41
N ILE A 63 -25.24 43.26 -2.11
CA ILE A 63 -26.50 43.63 -1.50
C ILE A 63 -26.40 45.11 -1.04
N ASN A 64 -27.29 45.94 -1.54
CA ASN A 64 -27.29 47.35 -1.20
C ASN A 64 -27.97 47.60 0.18
N PRO A 65 -27.25 47.99 1.23
CA PRO A 65 -27.83 48.25 2.53
C PRO A 65 -28.61 49.59 2.60
N SER A 66 -28.45 50.47 1.58
CA SER A 66 -29.07 51.79 1.56
C SER A 66 -30.57 51.76 1.22
N GLY A 67 -31.12 50.59 0.91
CA GLY A 67 -32.55 50.36 0.72
C GLY A 67 -33.30 50.14 2.03
N ASN A 68 -34.53 49.62 1.93
CA ASN A 68 -35.32 49.23 3.08
C ASN A 68 -34.58 48.16 3.90
N PRO A 69 -34.15 48.41 5.18
CA PRO A 69 -33.38 47.45 5.98
C PRO A 69 -34.09 46.12 6.20
N TYR A 70 -35.44 46.10 6.18
CA TYR A 70 -36.21 44.90 6.32
C TYR A 70 -36.20 44.03 5.05
N SER A 71 -36.23 44.63 3.88
CA SER A 71 -36.08 43.88 2.62
C SER A 71 -34.69 43.26 2.50
N PHE A 72 -33.67 43.96 3.00
CA PHE A 72 -32.31 43.48 3.14
C PHE A 72 -32.23 42.26 4.09
N PHE A 73 -32.79 42.39 5.30
CA PHE A 73 -32.88 41.28 6.26
C PHE A 73 -33.55 40.04 5.65
N ARG A 74 -34.74 40.23 5.03
CA ARG A 74 -35.49 39.15 4.39
C ARG A 74 -34.67 38.45 3.32
N HIS A 75 -34.00 39.16 2.44
CA HIS A 75 -33.15 38.60 1.39
C HIS A 75 -32.03 37.75 1.99
N LEU A 76 -31.36 38.24 3.00
CA LEU A 76 -30.30 37.50 3.69
C LEU A 76 -30.80 36.22 4.38
N VAL A 77 -31.97 36.26 5.00
CA VAL A 77 -32.51 35.08 5.71
C VAL A 77 -33.07 34.07 4.74
N LEU A 78 -33.89 34.47 3.77
CA LEU A 78 -34.60 33.54 2.88
C LEU A 78 -33.75 33.03 1.72
N GLU A 79 -32.94 33.88 1.10
CA GLU A 79 -32.15 33.53 -0.09
C GLU A 79 -30.75 33.08 0.27
N ASN A 80 -30.12 33.71 1.27
CA ASN A 80 -28.76 33.37 1.70
C ASN A 80 -28.72 32.43 2.90
N ASN A 81 -29.88 32.08 3.48
CA ASN A 81 -30.02 31.10 4.58
C ASN A 81 -29.25 31.48 5.86
N PHE A 82 -29.19 32.78 6.19
CA PHE A 82 -28.65 33.24 7.44
C PHE A 82 -29.68 33.10 8.57
N GLN A 83 -29.22 32.83 9.78
CA GLN A 83 -30.09 32.67 10.96
C GLN A 83 -30.44 33.97 11.66
N GLY A 84 -29.73 35.06 11.37
CA GLY A 84 -29.97 36.39 11.94
C GLY A 84 -29.09 37.41 11.25
N VAL A 85 -29.49 38.66 11.38
CA VAL A 85 -28.81 39.80 10.72
C VAL A 85 -28.84 41.01 11.63
N VAL A 86 -27.70 41.67 11.83
CA VAL A 86 -27.60 42.94 12.50
C VAL A 86 -26.85 43.93 11.61
N LEU A 87 -27.38 45.10 11.44
CA LEU A 87 -26.76 46.18 10.69
C LEU A 87 -26.53 47.40 11.60
N TRP A 88 -25.30 47.79 11.75
CA TRP A 88 -24.91 49.03 12.44
C TRP A 88 -24.55 50.11 11.43
N GLY A 89 -24.96 51.32 11.72
CA GLY A 89 -24.55 52.51 10.96
C GLY A 89 -23.10 52.92 11.23
N ALA A 90 -22.62 53.91 10.51
CA ALA A 90 -21.26 54.45 10.66
C ALA A 90 -21.00 55.02 12.08
N ASP A 91 -22.03 55.49 12.75
CA ASP A 91 -22.02 56.02 14.12
C ASP A 91 -22.13 54.91 15.20
N GLY A 92 -22.23 53.63 14.80
CA GLY A 92 -22.43 52.49 15.69
C GLY A 92 -23.87 52.34 16.21
N SER A 93 -24.81 53.15 15.70
CA SER A 93 -26.22 52.92 15.95
C SER A 93 -26.76 51.66 15.28
N VAL A 94 -27.75 51.02 15.89
CA VAL A 94 -28.38 49.84 15.28
C VAL A 94 -29.40 50.29 14.24
N VAL A 95 -29.09 50.03 12.97
CA VAL A 95 -30.00 50.32 11.84
C VAL A 95 -31.03 49.21 11.69
N TYR A 96 -30.61 47.98 11.92
CA TYR A 96 -31.46 46.81 11.97
C TYR A 96 -30.92 45.77 12.98
N PRO A 97 -31.74 45.17 13.82
CA PRO A 97 -33.19 45.33 13.98
C PRO A 97 -33.54 46.67 14.62
N ARG A 98 -34.52 47.39 14.05
CA ARG A 98 -34.92 48.69 14.56
C ARG A 98 -35.65 48.53 15.91
N ALA A 99 -35.17 49.21 16.94
CA ALA A 99 -35.82 49.28 18.22
C ALA A 99 -37.14 50.09 18.13
N ALA A 100 -38.08 49.82 18.98
CA ALA A 100 -39.22 50.67 19.13
C ALA A 100 -38.74 52.01 19.66
N ASP A 101 -39.02 53.09 18.93
CA ASP A 101 -38.97 54.40 19.53
C ASP A 101 -39.97 54.34 20.72
N VAL A 102 -39.50 54.68 21.90
CA VAL A 102 -40.37 54.77 23.09
C VAL A 102 -41.26 55.97 22.86
N MET A 103 -42.19 55.82 21.92
CA MET A 103 -43.33 56.72 21.89
C MET A 103 -44.17 56.31 23.08
N GLY A 104 -44.24 57.12 24.08
CA GLY A 104 -45.15 56.96 25.16
C GLY A 104 -46.53 56.70 24.59
N ASN A 105 -47.06 55.48 24.82
CA ASN A 105 -48.47 55.20 24.65
C ASN A 105 -49.26 55.93 25.73
N ASP A 106 -49.06 57.22 25.88
CA ASP A 106 -50.01 58.09 26.54
C ASP A 106 -51.19 58.19 25.59
N VAL A 107 -52.17 57.33 25.81
CA VAL A 107 -53.53 57.59 25.37
C VAL A 107 -53.86 58.93 25.96
N SER A 108 -53.63 59.97 25.12
CA SER A 108 -53.92 61.29 25.56
C SER A 108 -55.37 61.35 26.00
N SER A 109 -55.60 61.88 27.18
CA SER A 109 -56.98 62.16 27.72
C SER A 109 -57.84 62.89 26.70
N ASP A 110 -57.27 63.40 25.65
CA ASP A 110 -57.91 64.16 24.58
C ASP A 110 -58.35 63.28 23.36
N SER A 111 -58.15 61.95 23.43
CA SER A 111 -58.65 61.07 22.37
C SER A 111 -60.17 61.08 22.31
N PRO A 112 -60.79 61.24 21.13
CA PRO A 112 -62.25 61.12 20.99
C PRO A 112 -62.81 59.83 21.55
N LEU A 113 -62.01 58.78 21.63
CA LEU A 113 -62.39 57.44 22.11
C LEU A 113 -62.19 57.27 23.64
N ALA A 114 -61.63 58.24 24.34
CA ALA A 114 -61.32 58.14 25.78
C ALA A 114 -62.53 57.70 26.63
N GLY A 115 -63.73 58.24 26.35
CA GLY A 115 -64.94 57.85 27.00
C GLY A 115 -65.33 56.39 26.80
N ALA A 116 -65.25 55.90 25.58
CA ALA A 116 -65.52 54.51 25.21
C ALA A 116 -64.49 53.52 25.86
N TRP A 117 -63.25 53.90 25.92
CA TRP A 117 -62.21 53.13 26.62
C TRP A 117 -62.40 53.05 28.10
N HIS A 118 -62.82 54.15 28.72
CA HIS A 118 -63.15 54.15 30.15
C HIS A 118 -64.29 53.15 30.45
N GLU A 119 -65.37 53.13 29.69
CA GLU A 119 -66.44 52.15 29.81
C GLU A 119 -65.96 50.72 29.56
N GLU A 120 -65.15 50.47 28.55
CA GLU A 120 -64.60 49.15 28.16
C GLU A 120 -63.66 48.61 29.25
N PHE A 121 -62.61 49.35 29.60
CA PHE A 121 -61.50 48.81 30.40
C PHE A 121 -61.64 49.07 31.88
N ALA A 122 -62.10 50.28 32.27
CA ALA A 122 -62.26 50.61 33.71
C ALA A 122 -63.55 50.06 34.32
N LYS A 123 -64.68 50.31 33.64
CA LYS A 123 -65.97 49.87 34.14
C LYS A 123 -66.43 48.50 33.68
N ARG A 124 -65.84 47.97 32.60
CA ARG A 124 -66.20 46.69 31.96
C ARG A 124 -67.68 46.65 31.52
N GLN A 125 -68.25 47.81 31.19
CA GLN A 125 -69.61 47.96 30.67
C GLN A 125 -69.58 47.83 29.15
N TYR A 126 -69.52 46.59 28.65
CA TYR A 126 -69.23 46.35 27.23
C TYR A 126 -70.38 46.77 26.32
N SER A 127 -71.63 46.77 26.77
CA SER A 127 -72.78 47.27 26.04
C SER A 127 -72.70 48.75 25.76
N ASP A 128 -72.42 49.53 26.84
CA ASP A 128 -72.39 50.98 26.79
C ASP A 128 -71.11 51.44 26.01
N ALA A 129 -70.02 50.76 26.21
CA ALA A 129 -68.80 50.97 25.43
C ALA A 129 -69.03 50.75 23.94
N ALA A 130 -69.75 49.69 23.54
CA ALA A 130 -70.06 49.42 22.14
C ALA A 130 -70.90 50.51 21.51
N GLN A 131 -71.87 51.05 22.22
CA GLN A 131 -72.70 52.20 21.76
C GLN A 131 -71.88 53.48 21.61
N LEU A 132 -70.91 53.72 22.50
CA LEU A 132 -70.06 54.85 22.40
C LEU A 132 -69.09 54.72 21.19
N TYR A 133 -68.54 53.54 20.95
CA TYR A 133 -67.72 53.30 19.77
C TYR A 133 -68.51 53.46 18.48
N ASP A 134 -69.79 53.12 18.46
CA ASP A 134 -70.65 53.19 17.27
C ASP A 134 -70.72 54.60 16.69
N ARG A 135 -70.66 55.62 17.53
CA ARG A 135 -70.71 57.03 17.15
C ARG A 135 -69.47 57.47 16.32
N PHE A 136 -68.37 56.81 16.45
CA PHE A 136 -67.10 57.14 15.86
C PHE A 136 -66.73 56.22 14.68
N MET A 137 -67.53 55.19 14.36
CA MET A 137 -67.22 54.26 13.30
C MET A 137 -67.16 54.89 11.89
N THR A 138 -67.80 56.05 11.73
CA THR A 138 -67.84 56.83 10.47
C THR A 138 -67.12 58.15 10.62
N ASP A 139 -66.21 58.27 11.55
CA ASP A 139 -65.41 59.46 11.75
C ASP A 139 -64.58 59.81 10.48
N ARG A 140 -64.31 61.13 10.27
CA ARG A 140 -63.53 61.61 9.15
C ARG A 140 -62.04 61.22 9.24
N ASP A 141 -61.59 61.02 10.44
CA ASP A 141 -60.24 60.50 10.70
C ASP A 141 -60.27 58.98 10.63
N PRO A 142 -59.58 58.40 9.65
CA PRO A 142 -59.51 56.93 9.50
C PRO A 142 -58.89 56.24 10.73
N HIS A 143 -57.98 56.91 11.47
CA HIS A 143 -57.39 56.39 12.70
C HIS A 143 -58.47 56.17 13.76
N VAL A 144 -59.29 57.18 13.97
CA VAL A 144 -60.39 57.12 14.94
C VAL A 144 -61.43 56.08 14.52
N ALA A 145 -61.82 56.12 13.24
CA ALA A 145 -62.82 55.19 12.70
C ALA A 145 -62.40 53.71 12.86
N ILE A 146 -61.20 53.34 12.45
CA ILE A 146 -60.69 51.97 12.52
C ILE A 146 -60.50 51.54 14.00
N ALA A 147 -60.02 52.41 14.86
CA ALA A 147 -59.88 52.17 16.30
C ALA A 147 -61.24 51.95 16.95
N ALA A 148 -62.26 52.75 16.59
CA ALA A 148 -63.64 52.61 17.08
C ALA A 148 -64.28 51.28 16.67
N ILE A 149 -64.16 50.91 15.37
CA ILE A 149 -64.66 49.63 14.86
C ILE A 149 -63.96 48.46 15.60
N THR A 150 -62.66 48.56 15.82
CA THR A 150 -61.88 47.53 16.57
C THR A 150 -62.32 47.46 18.03
N GLY A 151 -62.55 48.57 18.70
CA GLY A 151 -63.08 48.64 20.07
C GLY A 151 -64.47 48.03 20.20
N LYS A 152 -65.40 48.43 19.28
CA LYS A 152 -66.75 47.81 19.24
C LYS A 152 -66.66 46.30 19.06
N SER A 153 -65.82 45.83 18.17
CA SER A 153 -65.66 44.37 17.93
C SER A 153 -65.17 43.61 19.17
N ARG A 154 -64.26 44.21 19.99
CA ARG A 154 -63.87 43.66 21.28
C ARG A 154 -65.01 43.60 22.26
N CYS A 155 -65.81 44.66 22.35
CA CYS A 155 -66.96 44.69 23.24
C CYS A 155 -68.03 43.66 22.85
N LEU A 156 -68.38 43.52 21.58
CA LEU A 156 -69.25 42.52 21.01
C LEU A 156 -68.81 41.10 21.34
N SER A 157 -67.50 40.86 21.23
CA SER A 157 -66.91 39.56 21.59
C SER A 157 -67.12 39.24 23.10
N LYS A 158 -66.93 40.24 23.97
CA LYS A 158 -67.18 40.07 25.42
C LYS A 158 -68.63 39.85 25.74
N LEU A 159 -69.51 40.29 24.90
CA LEU A 159 -70.97 40.06 25.03
C LEU A 159 -71.43 38.73 24.40
N GLY A 160 -70.49 37.94 23.86
CA GLY A 160 -70.80 36.66 23.19
C GLY A 160 -71.31 36.76 21.73
N GLN A 161 -71.37 37.96 21.20
CA GLN A 161 -71.90 38.26 19.86
C GLN A 161 -70.76 38.10 18.80
N PHE A 162 -70.22 36.88 18.65
CA PHE A 162 -69.02 36.63 17.84
C PHE A 162 -69.22 36.89 16.35
N ASN A 163 -70.40 36.58 15.76
CA ASN A 163 -70.65 36.79 14.35
C ASN A 163 -70.62 38.27 13.99
N GLU A 164 -71.28 39.10 14.78
CA GLU A 164 -71.29 40.56 14.55
C GLU A 164 -69.89 41.17 14.82
N ALA A 165 -69.20 40.68 15.86
CA ALA A 165 -67.85 41.11 16.17
C ALA A 165 -66.89 40.78 15.01
N ILE A 166 -66.99 39.61 14.37
CA ILE A 166 -66.20 39.24 13.19
C ILE A 166 -66.52 40.12 12.00
N GLU A 167 -67.79 40.35 11.70
CA GLU A 167 -68.22 41.21 10.58
C GLU A 167 -67.66 42.65 10.71
N GLN A 168 -67.83 43.24 11.90
CA GLN A 168 -67.31 44.59 12.15
C GLN A 168 -65.77 44.63 12.12
N CYS A 169 -65.12 43.67 12.78
CA CYS A 169 -63.66 43.59 12.79
C CYS A 169 -63.07 43.38 11.39
N GLN A 170 -63.76 42.65 10.52
CA GLN A 170 -63.34 42.46 9.12
C GLN A 170 -63.33 43.82 8.37
N LYS A 171 -64.28 44.72 8.61
CA LYS A 171 -64.29 46.06 8.02
C LYS A 171 -63.04 46.85 8.41
N ALA A 172 -62.64 46.83 9.67
CA ALA A 172 -61.42 47.43 10.15
C ALA A 172 -60.14 46.78 9.58
N ALA A 173 -60.10 45.46 9.59
CA ALA A 173 -58.94 44.65 9.13
C ALA A 173 -58.60 44.86 7.65
N PHE A 174 -59.57 45.21 6.82
CA PHE A 174 -59.41 45.39 5.38
C PHE A 174 -59.74 46.83 4.90
N ALA A 175 -59.87 47.78 5.83
CA ALA A 175 -60.20 49.16 5.52
C ALA A 175 -59.24 49.88 4.57
N ALA A 176 -57.97 49.43 4.47
CA ALA A 176 -56.95 50.08 3.68
C ALA A 176 -56.46 49.20 2.47
N SER A 177 -57.33 48.36 1.92
CA SER A 177 -56.98 47.54 0.75
C SER A 177 -56.83 48.32 -0.56
N ALA A 178 -56.94 49.70 -0.55
CA ALA A 178 -56.74 50.55 -1.69
C ALA A 178 -55.29 51.07 -1.75
N GLU A 179 -54.69 51.10 -2.92
CA GLU A 179 -53.40 51.70 -3.23
C GLU A 179 -53.41 53.16 -2.72
N GLY A 180 -52.52 53.47 -1.75
CA GLY A 180 -52.34 54.85 -1.23
C GLY A 180 -52.72 55.04 0.26
N ALA A 181 -52.97 53.97 1.03
CA ALA A 181 -53.28 54.12 2.45
C ALA A 181 -52.11 54.75 3.24
N ASP A 182 -52.47 55.65 4.17
CA ASP A 182 -51.49 56.30 5.07
C ASP A 182 -50.70 55.24 5.83
N PRO A 183 -49.34 55.29 5.78
CA PRO A 183 -48.47 54.38 6.50
C PRO A 183 -48.74 54.35 8.03
N ALA A 184 -49.23 55.46 8.58
CA ALA A 184 -49.56 55.56 9.99
C ALA A 184 -50.78 54.71 10.41
N LEU A 185 -51.65 54.32 9.48
CA LEU A 185 -52.78 53.41 9.74
C LEU A 185 -52.39 51.97 9.94
N ARG A 186 -51.19 51.59 9.49
CA ARG A 186 -50.72 50.19 9.49
C ARG A 186 -50.79 49.53 10.88
N PRO A 187 -50.25 50.10 11.96
CA PRO A 187 -50.31 49.46 13.27
C PRO A 187 -51.73 49.17 13.76
N ILE A 188 -52.68 50.08 13.43
CA ILE A 188 -54.08 49.94 13.86
C ILE A 188 -54.79 48.85 13.07
N ILE A 189 -54.55 48.75 11.77
CA ILE A 189 -55.07 47.72 10.89
C ILE A 189 -54.53 46.34 11.29
N GLU A 190 -53.23 46.23 11.59
CA GLU A 190 -52.62 44.99 12.04
C GLU A 190 -53.21 44.52 13.39
N ASN A 191 -53.44 45.44 14.32
CA ASN A 191 -54.14 45.14 15.57
C ASN A 191 -55.57 44.63 15.30
N ALA A 192 -56.28 45.22 14.35
CA ALA A 192 -57.61 44.75 13.94
C ALA A 192 -57.55 43.35 13.35
N ARG A 193 -56.55 43.05 12.52
CA ARG A 193 -56.35 41.72 11.96
C ARG A 193 -55.98 40.67 13.00
N LEU A 194 -55.13 41.01 13.98
CA LEU A 194 -54.84 40.13 15.11
C LEU A 194 -56.07 39.85 15.97
N LEU A 195 -56.89 40.90 16.23
CA LEU A 195 -58.16 40.74 16.92
C LEU A 195 -59.10 39.79 16.11
N LEU A 196 -59.19 39.97 14.82
CA LEU A 196 -60.00 39.16 13.93
C LEU A 196 -59.57 37.67 13.99
N LEU A 197 -58.27 37.35 13.98
CA LEU A 197 -57.80 35.99 14.19
C LEU A 197 -58.24 35.42 15.53
N SER A 198 -58.19 36.23 16.61
CA SER A 198 -58.65 35.83 17.94
C SER A 198 -60.16 35.54 17.98
N LEU A 199 -60.97 36.38 17.33
CA LEU A 199 -62.41 36.20 17.20
C LEU A 199 -62.80 34.95 16.40
N LEU A 200 -62.11 34.70 15.27
CA LEU A 200 -62.29 33.51 14.49
C LEU A 200 -61.99 32.24 15.27
N LYS A 201 -60.88 32.26 16.06
CA LYS A 201 -60.49 31.12 16.94
C LYS A 201 -61.56 30.81 17.97
N GLN A 202 -62.23 31.86 18.55
CA GLN A 202 -63.29 31.69 19.52
C GLN A 202 -64.62 31.22 18.91
N SER A 203 -64.94 31.71 17.68
CA SER A 203 -66.16 31.31 16.94
C SER A 203 -66.07 29.90 16.37
N GLY A 204 -64.85 29.38 16.13
CA GLY A 204 -64.63 28.06 15.55
C GLY A 204 -64.72 28.02 14.02
N PRO A 205 -64.30 26.88 13.41
CA PRO A 205 -64.23 26.74 11.99
C PRO A 205 -65.59 26.58 11.32
N SER A 206 -65.84 27.44 10.33
CA SER A 206 -66.93 27.34 9.40
C SER A 206 -66.35 27.64 7.97
N PRO A 207 -67.07 27.35 6.87
CA PRO A 207 -66.57 27.70 5.54
C PRO A 207 -66.27 29.19 5.39
N LEU A 208 -67.13 30.05 5.94
CA LEU A 208 -66.93 31.49 5.91
C LEU A 208 -65.72 31.91 6.78
N ASN A 209 -65.65 31.43 8.01
CA ASN A 209 -64.58 31.73 8.93
C ASN A 209 -63.23 31.26 8.40
N SER A 210 -63.19 30.09 7.76
CA SER A 210 -61.97 29.56 7.11
C SER A 210 -61.49 30.45 5.98
N ARG A 211 -62.40 31.00 5.18
CA ARG A 211 -62.06 31.95 4.12
C ARG A 211 -61.53 33.26 4.68
N ILE A 212 -62.22 33.83 5.69
CA ILE A 212 -61.79 35.05 6.35
C ILE A 212 -60.42 34.85 7.04
N PHE A 213 -60.23 33.71 7.68
CA PHE A 213 -58.97 33.33 8.29
C PHE A 213 -57.83 33.33 7.29
N ASN A 214 -57.98 32.61 6.15
CA ASN A 214 -56.96 32.55 5.12
C ASN A 214 -56.65 33.94 4.52
N GLN A 215 -57.69 34.76 4.26
CA GLN A 215 -57.49 36.14 3.81
C GLN A 215 -56.70 36.97 4.81
N THR A 216 -57.03 36.87 6.11
CA THR A 216 -56.39 37.61 7.16
C THR A 216 -54.93 37.20 7.36
N ILE A 217 -54.67 35.90 7.37
CA ILE A 217 -53.32 35.36 7.44
C ILE A 217 -52.48 35.81 6.25
N THR A 218 -53.02 35.68 5.00
CA THR A 218 -52.34 36.11 3.80
C THR A 218 -52.00 37.62 3.80
N ALA A 219 -52.94 38.45 4.29
CA ALA A 219 -52.70 39.89 4.44
C ALA A 219 -51.60 40.21 5.47
N LEU A 220 -51.64 39.56 6.68
CA LEU A 220 -50.61 39.73 7.67
C LEU A 220 -49.23 39.27 7.20
N ILE A 221 -49.18 38.10 6.58
CA ILE A 221 -47.93 37.59 5.98
C ILE A 221 -47.46 38.55 4.87
N GLY A 222 -48.35 39.01 3.99
CA GLY A 222 -48.02 39.92 2.93
C GLY A 222 -47.40 41.24 3.45
N ASP A 223 -47.99 41.81 4.48
CA ASP A 223 -47.49 43.01 5.10
C ASP A 223 -46.18 42.83 5.86
N LEU A 224 -45.95 41.68 6.44
CA LEU A 224 -44.68 41.33 7.07
C LEU A 224 -43.58 41.07 6.03
N TYR A 225 -43.95 40.47 4.88
CA TYR A 225 -42.95 40.03 3.87
C TYR A 225 -42.72 41.02 2.72
N ASN A 226 -43.68 41.81 2.37
CA ASN A 226 -43.61 42.69 1.23
C ASN A 226 -44.11 44.09 1.55
N PRO A 227 -43.40 44.85 2.40
CA PRO A 227 -43.76 46.22 2.65
C PRO A 227 -43.56 47.01 1.35
N ALA A 228 -44.66 47.21 0.61
CA ALA A 228 -44.60 48.02 -0.62
C ALA A 228 -44.19 49.46 -0.30
N GLY A 229 -43.06 49.90 -0.78
CA GLY A 229 -42.54 51.28 -0.71
C GLY A 229 -41.92 51.70 0.64
N ASP A 230 -41.60 52.97 0.76
CA ASP A 230 -41.07 53.65 1.96
C ASP A 230 -42.05 53.72 3.15
N ARG A 231 -42.93 52.75 3.28
CA ARG A 231 -43.89 52.71 4.37
C ARG A 231 -43.18 52.56 5.71
N ALA A 232 -43.65 53.26 6.72
CA ALA A 232 -43.11 53.22 8.06
C ALA A 232 -42.87 51.75 8.51
N MET A 233 -41.60 51.42 8.73
CA MET A 233 -41.22 50.10 9.19
C MET A 233 -41.71 49.96 10.63
N LEU A 234 -42.35 48.85 10.91
CA LEU A 234 -42.62 48.45 12.28
C LEU A 234 -41.31 48.13 12.99
N PRO A 235 -41.22 48.45 14.27
CA PRO A 235 -40.09 47.96 15.08
C PRO A 235 -39.99 46.43 15.02
N ALA A 236 -38.77 45.91 15.05
CA ALA A 236 -38.50 44.48 14.96
C ALA A 236 -39.29 43.64 16.01
N ASN A 237 -39.42 44.17 17.23
CA ASN A 237 -40.20 43.55 18.28
C ASN A 237 -41.69 43.41 17.94
N GLN A 238 -42.25 44.38 17.19
CA GLN A 238 -43.64 44.32 16.75
C GLN A 238 -43.79 43.33 15.60
N ASN A 239 -42.88 43.32 14.64
CA ASN A 239 -42.87 42.31 13.58
C ASN A 239 -42.79 40.90 14.15
N LEU A 240 -41.88 40.68 15.10
CA LEU A 240 -41.76 39.39 15.81
C LEU A 240 -43.03 39.02 16.57
N PHE A 241 -43.66 39.99 17.24
CA PHE A 241 -44.93 39.76 17.93
C PHE A 241 -46.04 39.32 16.96
N ILE A 242 -46.21 40.03 15.85
CA ILE A 242 -47.20 39.70 14.84
C ILE A 242 -46.89 38.29 14.24
N ALA A 243 -45.65 38.04 13.86
CA ALA A 243 -45.23 36.73 13.32
C ALA A 243 -45.57 35.58 14.30
N ARG A 244 -45.23 35.75 15.58
CA ARG A 244 -45.57 34.76 16.61
C ARG A 244 -47.08 34.55 16.77
N LYS A 245 -47.90 35.62 16.72
CA LYS A 245 -49.36 35.54 16.78
C LYS A 245 -49.95 34.83 15.56
N VAL A 246 -49.40 35.07 14.39
CA VAL A 246 -49.77 34.35 13.16
C VAL A 246 -49.42 32.87 13.28
N LEU A 247 -48.20 32.55 13.72
CA LEU A 247 -47.76 31.15 13.90
C LEU A 247 -48.62 30.41 14.95
N GLU A 248 -49.02 31.09 16.07
CA GLU A 248 -49.94 30.56 17.06
C GLU A 248 -51.33 30.28 16.45
N ALA A 249 -51.82 31.18 15.60
CA ALA A 249 -53.09 30.99 14.91
C ALA A 249 -53.07 29.82 13.92
N LEU A 250 -51.93 29.62 13.25
CA LEU A 250 -51.71 28.49 12.31
C LEU A 250 -51.64 27.11 12.97
N GLN A 251 -51.44 27.06 14.30
CA GLN A 251 -51.53 25.82 15.09
C GLN A 251 -52.97 25.52 15.51
N GLY A 252 -53.92 26.42 15.23
CA GLY A 252 -55.31 26.31 15.58
C GLY A 252 -56.11 25.37 14.68
N PRO A 253 -57.45 25.38 14.80
CA PRO A 253 -58.32 24.48 14.08
C PRO A 253 -58.54 24.84 12.60
N PHE A 254 -58.02 25.96 12.16
CA PHE A 254 -58.13 26.42 10.75
C PHE A 254 -56.98 25.87 9.90
N ARG A 255 -57.31 25.49 8.65
CA ARG A 255 -56.31 25.03 7.73
C ARG A 255 -55.81 26.22 6.87
N PHE A 256 -54.51 26.35 6.81
CA PHE A 256 -53.85 27.31 5.92
C PHE A 256 -53.15 26.55 4.77
N ASP A 257 -53.47 26.95 3.52
CA ASP A 257 -53.11 26.15 2.36
C ASP A 257 -51.71 26.47 1.81
N ASP A 258 -51.10 27.59 2.19
CA ASP A 258 -49.76 27.96 1.74
C ASP A 258 -48.65 27.53 2.74
N ALA A 259 -48.20 26.27 2.56
CA ALA A 259 -47.16 25.70 3.40
C ALA A 259 -45.81 26.44 3.25
N ARG A 260 -45.54 27.00 2.05
CA ARG A 260 -44.28 27.74 1.77
C ARG A 260 -44.26 29.07 2.55
N ALA A 261 -45.37 29.80 2.54
CA ALA A 261 -45.49 31.04 3.31
C ALA A 261 -45.33 30.79 4.80
N LYS A 262 -45.90 29.68 5.33
CA LYS A 262 -45.70 29.27 6.72
C LYS A 262 -44.25 28.99 7.06
N GLU A 263 -43.52 28.21 6.24
CA GLU A 263 -42.10 27.91 6.43
C GLU A 263 -41.25 29.17 6.41
N GLN A 264 -41.52 30.08 5.46
CA GLN A 264 -40.83 31.37 5.41
C GLN A 264 -41.07 32.22 6.65
N LEU A 265 -42.31 32.24 7.15
CA LEU A 265 -42.65 32.95 8.40
C LEU A 265 -41.90 32.39 9.60
N GLU A 266 -41.84 31.07 9.73
CA GLU A 266 -41.10 30.39 10.81
C GLU A 266 -39.61 30.77 10.77
N LYS A 267 -38.99 30.74 9.58
CA LYS A 267 -37.59 31.14 9.41
C LYS A 267 -37.33 32.61 9.73
N LEU A 268 -38.19 33.50 9.28
CA LEU A 268 -38.02 34.93 9.54
C LEU A 268 -38.25 35.28 11.00
N ALA A 269 -39.27 34.70 11.65
CA ALA A 269 -39.52 34.94 13.07
C ALA A 269 -38.36 34.47 13.95
N ALA A 270 -37.79 33.29 13.65
CA ALA A 270 -36.64 32.78 14.36
C ALA A 270 -35.39 33.66 14.13
N ALA A 271 -35.17 34.12 12.87
CA ALA A 271 -34.08 34.99 12.54
C ALA A 271 -34.21 36.38 13.17
N GLU A 272 -35.41 36.94 13.24
CA GLU A 272 -35.68 38.22 13.88
C GLU A 272 -35.41 38.16 15.40
N GLU A 273 -35.84 37.10 16.06
CA GLU A 273 -35.57 36.87 17.48
C GLU A 273 -34.07 36.81 17.79
N LEU A 274 -33.30 36.06 16.96
CA LEU A 274 -31.86 35.99 17.08
C LEU A 274 -31.19 37.35 16.77
N SER A 275 -31.69 38.08 15.78
CA SER A 275 -31.15 39.41 15.40
C SER A 275 -31.34 40.43 16.53
N ILE A 276 -32.50 40.45 17.21
CA ILE A 276 -32.77 41.33 18.35
C ILE A 276 -31.81 40.98 19.51
N SER A 277 -31.70 39.70 19.84
CA SER A 277 -30.79 39.26 20.91
C SER A 277 -29.33 39.56 20.59
N ALA A 278 -28.91 39.35 19.32
CA ALA A 278 -27.57 39.66 18.86
C ALA A 278 -27.24 41.14 18.87
N ALA A 279 -28.18 42.01 18.46
CA ALA A 279 -27.96 43.44 18.42
C ALA A 279 -27.64 44.03 19.81
N GLU A 280 -28.26 43.51 20.87
CA GLU A 280 -28.01 43.92 22.25
C GLU A 280 -26.68 43.36 22.78
N THR A 281 -26.49 42.04 22.60
CA THR A 281 -25.35 41.31 23.20
C THR A 281 -24.04 41.59 22.48
N LEU A 282 -24.06 41.70 21.14
CA LEU A 282 -22.87 41.80 20.30
C LEU A 282 -22.46 43.24 19.90
N ARG A 283 -23.12 44.23 20.44
CA ARG A 283 -22.77 45.63 20.24
C ARG A 283 -21.30 45.95 20.52
N PRO A 284 -20.67 45.41 21.58
CA PRO A 284 -19.23 45.60 21.81
C PRO A 284 -18.32 45.13 20.68
N TYR A 285 -18.78 44.16 19.90
CA TYR A 285 -18.00 43.62 18.77
C TYR A 285 -18.15 44.40 17.47
N ALA A 286 -18.99 45.46 17.46
CA ALA A 286 -19.27 46.24 16.26
C ALA A 286 -18.05 46.95 15.65
N GLY A 287 -16.92 47.08 16.39
CA GLY A 287 -15.73 47.82 15.96
C GLY A 287 -14.44 46.98 15.81
N VAL A 288 -14.42 45.69 16.16
CA VAL A 288 -13.17 45.00 16.52
C VAL A 288 -12.44 44.35 15.34
N PHE A 289 -13.11 43.62 14.45
CA PHE A 289 -12.45 42.93 13.31
C PHE A 289 -13.48 42.50 12.24
N ASP A 290 -13.01 42.26 11.00
CA ASP A 290 -13.80 41.61 9.95
C ASP A 290 -13.48 40.10 9.94
N GLY A 291 -14.49 39.24 9.76
CA GLY A 291 -14.32 37.80 9.70
C GLY A 291 -15.33 37.02 10.55
N CYS A 292 -15.10 35.72 10.64
CA CYS A 292 -15.91 34.79 11.42
C CYS A 292 -15.47 34.74 12.89
N PHE A 293 -16.46 34.63 13.77
CA PHE A 293 -16.24 34.41 15.20
C PHE A 293 -17.32 33.48 15.75
N GLN A 294 -17.08 32.91 16.92
CA GLN A 294 -18.05 32.14 17.67
C GLN A 294 -18.32 32.84 18.99
N THR A 295 -19.58 32.91 19.36
CA THR A 295 -20.02 33.49 20.66
C THR A 295 -21.23 32.77 21.15
N ASP A 296 -21.59 32.96 22.43
CA ASP A 296 -22.78 32.39 23.01
C ASP A 296 -23.91 33.45 23.05
N LEU A 297 -25.03 33.13 22.44
CA LEU A 297 -26.28 33.90 22.59
C LEU A 297 -27.25 33.11 23.46
N GLY A 298 -27.37 33.52 24.71
CA GLY A 298 -28.25 32.84 25.73
C GLY A 298 -27.64 31.50 26.10
N GLN A 299 -27.20 30.63 25.98
CA GLN A 299 -26.64 29.29 26.24
C GLN A 299 -26.38 28.45 24.98
N LYS A 300 -26.54 29.06 23.81
CA LYS A 300 -26.28 28.36 22.53
C LYS A 300 -25.10 29.01 21.83
N PRO A 301 -24.12 28.23 21.39
CA PRO A 301 -23.07 28.74 20.56
C PRO A 301 -23.63 29.18 19.20
N VAL A 302 -23.22 30.36 18.73
CA VAL A 302 -23.65 30.92 17.46
C VAL A 302 -22.41 31.38 16.71
N TYR A 303 -22.40 31.15 15.41
CA TYR A 303 -21.35 31.65 14.54
C TYR A 303 -21.77 32.98 13.93
N GLY A 304 -20.93 34.01 14.06
CA GLY A 304 -21.09 35.32 13.44
C GLY A 304 -20.09 35.51 12.31
N LEU A 305 -20.56 36.09 11.21
CA LEU A 305 -19.70 36.64 10.16
C LEU A 305 -19.91 38.14 10.15
N ARG A 306 -18.89 38.89 10.51
CA ARG A 306 -18.87 40.33 10.45
C ARG A 306 -18.20 40.83 9.17
N HIS A 307 -18.83 41.74 8.49
CA HIS A 307 -18.31 42.34 7.27
C HIS A 307 -18.69 43.82 7.17
N ARG A 308 -17.75 44.64 6.70
CA ARG A 308 -18.00 46.06 6.50
C ARG A 308 -18.52 46.31 5.08
N ILE A 309 -19.71 46.89 4.98
CA ILE A 309 -20.33 47.26 3.72
C ILE A 309 -20.42 48.81 3.66
N GLN A 310 -19.66 49.44 2.78
CA GLN A 310 -19.54 50.91 2.68
C GLN A 310 -19.16 51.52 4.05
N SER A 311 -20.06 52.32 4.64
CA SER A 311 -19.89 52.95 5.97
C SER A 311 -20.54 52.16 7.11
N SER A 312 -21.26 51.08 6.81
CA SER A 312 -22.03 50.28 7.76
C SER A 312 -21.31 48.98 8.10
N THR A 313 -21.59 48.44 9.27
CA THR A 313 -21.09 47.13 9.69
C THR A 313 -22.24 46.15 9.68
N LEU A 314 -22.12 45.12 8.87
CA LEU A 314 -23.07 43.98 8.81
C LEU A 314 -22.54 42.84 9.65
N LEU A 315 -23.40 42.27 10.47
CA LEU A 315 -23.21 40.98 11.12
C LEU A 315 -24.30 40.04 10.64
N VAL A 316 -23.92 38.91 10.11
CA VAL A 316 -24.84 37.82 9.81
C VAL A 316 -24.55 36.63 10.72
N LEU A 317 -25.60 35.96 11.19
CA LEU A 317 -25.50 34.77 12.02
C LEU A 317 -25.64 33.53 11.13
N LEU A 318 -24.69 32.61 11.28
CA LEU A 318 -24.59 31.39 10.49
C LEU A 318 -25.12 30.19 11.30
N SER A 319 -25.79 29.30 10.62
CA SER A 319 -26.10 27.97 11.18
C SER A 319 -24.85 27.10 11.24
N ASP A 320 -24.92 26.02 12.02
CA ASP A 320 -23.89 24.97 12.03
C ASP A 320 -23.61 24.44 10.61
N THR A 321 -24.68 24.23 9.83
CA THR A 321 -24.53 23.81 8.42
C THR A 321 -23.91 24.90 7.54
N GLY A 322 -24.22 26.16 7.80
CA GLY A 322 -23.62 27.31 7.12
C GLY A 322 -22.12 27.41 7.39
N MET A 323 -21.71 27.30 8.64
CA MET A 323 -20.31 27.28 9.04
C MET A 323 -19.60 26.02 8.49
N ALA A 324 -20.21 24.85 8.59
CA ALA A 324 -19.66 23.62 8.03
C ALA A 324 -19.45 23.73 6.51
N SER A 325 -20.33 24.43 5.79
CA SER A 325 -20.15 24.64 4.33
C SER A 325 -18.93 25.50 4.02
N ILE A 326 -18.63 26.51 4.82
CA ILE A 326 -17.43 27.34 4.66
C ILE A 326 -16.17 26.53 4.99
N LEU A 327 -16.23 25.73 6.04
CA LEU A 327 -15.13 24.88 6.51
C LEU A 327 -15.02 23.54 5.76
N SER A 328 -15.84 23.32 4.71
CA SER A 328 -15.86 22.07 3.95
C SER A 328 -14.52 21.71 3.31
N GLY A 329 -13.66 22.68 3.06
CA GLY A 329 -12.30 22.45 2.60
C GLY A 329 -11.51 21.49 3.48
N TYR A 330 -11.64 21.61 4.80
CA TYR A 330 -11.02 20.70 5.77
C TYR A 330 -11.72 19.33 5.80
N HIS A 331 -13.05 19.31 5.72
CA HIS A 331 -13.79 18.05 5.67
C HIS A 331 -13.41 17.22 4.45
N ASP A 332 -13.38 17.82 3.27
CA ASP A 332 -13.06 17.15 2.01
C ASP A 332 -11.60 16.66 1.97
N ALA A 333 -10.66 17.44 2.54
CA ALA A 333 -9.25 17.07 2.57
C ALA A 333 -8.96 15.88 3.50
N PHE A 334 -9.75 15.71 4.58
CA PHE A 334 -9.48 14.73 5.63
C PHE A 334 -10.57 13.67 5.81
N SER A 335 -11.70 13.75 5.10
CA SER A 335 -12.71 12.69 5.09
C SER A 335 -12.17 11.42 4.44
N GLY A 336 -12.28 10.27 5.13
CA GLY A 336 -11.82 8.98 4.61
C GLY A 336 -10.30 8.73 4.70
N SER A 337 -9.54 9.63 5.33
CA SER A 337 -8.11 9.45 5.59
C SER A 337 -7.86 8.82 6.98
N GLU A 338 -6.65 8.28 7.19
CA GLU A 338 -6.19 7.80 8.52
C GLU A 338 -5.94 8.96 9.51
N SER A 339 -6.23 10.19 9.09
CA SER A 339 -6.09 11.41 9.88
C SER A 339 -7.45 12.05 10.13
N THR A 340 -7.61 12.68 11.29
CA THR A 340 -8.76 13.48 11.65
C THR A 340 -8.33 14.91 11.96
N TYR A 341 -9.25 15.84 11.77
CA TYR A 341 -9.00 17.25 12.06
C TYR A 341 -9.93 17.77 13.15
N ARG A 342 -9.51 18.82 13.80
CA ARG A 342 -10.28 19.57 14.78
C ARG A 342 -10.03 21.06 14.55
N ILE A 343 -11.10 21.82 14.43
CA ILE A 343 -11.02 23.29 14.33
C ILE A 343 -11.45 23.86 15.67
N LEU A 344 -10.64 24.76 16.17
CA LEU A 344 -10.84 25.47 17.41
C LEU A 344 -10.94 26.97 17.14
N ASN A 345 -11.81 27.65 17.91
CA ASN A 345 -11.91 29.11 17.91
C ASN A 345 -10.78 29.75 18.74
N THR A 346 -10.82 31.08 18.88
CA THR A 346 -9.85 31.89 19.63
C THR A 346 -9.73 31.50 21.12
N LEU A 347 -10.76 30.91 21.70
CA LEU A 347 -10.82 30.50 23.11
C LEU A 347 -10.63 28.98 23.27
N ASP A 348 -10.07 28.29 22.28
CA ASP A 348 -9.94 26.84 22.23
C ASP A 348 -11.28 26.08 22.25
N GLY A 349 -12.38 26.76 21.96
CA GLY A 349 -13.70 26.14 21.82
C GLY A 349 -13.79 25.32 20.53
N PHE A 350 -14.42 24.15 20.61
CA PHE A 350 -14.65 23.28 19.46
C PHE A 350 -15.62 23.92 18.45
N VAL A 351 -15.23 23.89 17.18
CA VAL A 351 -16.01 24.43 16.05
C VAL A 351 -16.44 23.31 15.08
N ALA A 352 -15.49 22.55 14.56
CA ALA A 352 -15.75 21.52 13.55
C ALA A 352 -14.74 20.38 13.61
N GLY A 353 -15.09 19.25 12.99
CA GLY A 353 -14.24 18.08 12.91
C GLY A 353 -14.53 17.06 14.00
N THR A 354 -13.50 16.43 14.55
CA THR A 354 -13.62 15.45 15.64
C THR A 354 -13.51 16.15 16.98
N SER A 355 -14.55 16.05 17.82
CA SER A 355 -14.62 16.77 19.11
C SER A 355 -13.56 16.30 20.11
N GLN A 356 -13.29 15.00 20.17
CA GLN A 356 -12.29 14.39 21.05
C GLN A 356 -11.38 13.44 20.25
N PRO A 357 -10.40 14.00 19.53
CA PRO A 357 -9.44 13.17 18.79
C PRO A 357 -8.47 12.48 19.78
N PRO A 358 -7.95 11.30 19.44
CA PRO A 358 -7.00 10.59 20.30
C PRO A 358 -5.61 11.22 20.26
N GLY A 359 -5.00 11.40 21.42
CA GLY A 359 -3.60 11.82 21.56
C GLY A 359 -3.35 13.32 21.41
N SER A 360 -2.11 13.68 21.12
CA SER A 360 -1.69 15.07 20.86
C SER A 360 -1.76 15.40 19.36
N PRO A 361 -2.00 16.68 18.99
CA PRO A 361 -2.03 17.08 17.60
C PRO A 361 -0.66 16.85 16.95
N PHE A 362 -0.69 16.33 15.73
CA PHE A 362 0.50 16.12 14.91
C PHE A 362 1.07 17.44 14.37
N THR A 363 0.17 18.31 13.92
CA THR A 363 0.48 19.66 13.46
C THR A 363 -0.68 20.59 13.73
N VAL A 364 -0.38 21.86 13.89
CA VAL A 364 -1.35 22.93 14.12
C VAL A 364 -1.10 24.00 13.08
N ALA A 365 -2.16 24.48 12.43
CA ALA A 365 -2.10 25.58 11.48
C ALA A 365 -3.15 26.62 11.84
N ALA A 366 -2.81 27.91 11.64
CA ALA A 366 -3.81 28.97 11.72
C ALA A 366 -4.76 28.90 10.52
N LEU A 367 -6.03 29.26 10.72
CA LEU A 367 -6.97 29.42 9.63
C LEU A 367 -6.67 30.73 8.86
N PRO A 368 -7.21 30.88 7.62
CA PRO A 368 -7.05 32.11 6.83
C PRO A 368 -7.59 33.36 7.54
N ASP A 369 -7.25 34.55 7.01
CA ASP A 369 -7.58 35.85 7.59
C ASP A 369 -9.07 36.06 7.91
N GLY A 370 -9.96 35.40 7.21
CA GLY A 370 -11.39 35.37 7.50
C GLY A 370 -11.77 34.73 8.84
N PHE A 371 -10.82 34.07 9.56
CA PHE A 371 -11.04 33.37 10.83
C PHE A 371 -9.99 33.77 11.86
N PRO A 372 -9.99 35.01 12.33
CA PRO A 372 -8.93 35.54 13.18
C PRO A 372 -8.79 34.71 14.49
N GLY A 373 -7.57 34.21 14.71
CA GLY A 373 -7.22 33.45 15.91
C GLY A 373 -7.73 31.99 15.95
N TRP A 374 -8.40 31.53 14.89
CA TRP A 374 -8.81 30.15 14.82
C TRP A 374 -7.64 29.27 14.37
N LYS A 375 -7.67 28.00 14.81
CA LYS A 375 -6.63 27.04 14.47
C LYS A 375 -7.23 25.69 14.07
N ALA A 376 -6.58 25.05 13.11
CA ALA A 376 -6.84 23.69 12.71
C ALA A 376 -5.76 22.79 13.30
N GLU A 377 -6.16 21.78 14.04
CA GLU A 377 -5.33 20.74 14.62
C GLU A 377 -5.54 19.45 13.83
N LEU A 378 -4.47 18.79 13.46
CA LEU A 378 -4.51 17.51 12.77
C LEU A 378 -4.06 16.40 13.69
N TYR A 379 -4.81 15.30 13.70
CA TYR A 379 -4.55 14.12 14.50
C TYR A 379 -4.51 12.87 13.63
N PHE A 380 -3.74 11.87 14.05
CA PHE A 380 -3.77 10.55 13.42
C PHE A 380 -4.64 9.60 14.23
N GLN A 381 -5.41 8.77 13.53
CA GLN A 381 -6.16 7.67 14.14
C GLN A 381 -5.19 6.51 14.42
N GLY A 382 -4.58 6.53 15.62
CA GLY A 382 -3.65 5.50 16.08
C GLY A 382 -2.18 5.92 16.05
N SER A 383 -1.43 5.47 17.04
CA SER A 383 0.01 5.75 17.21
C SER A 383 0.91 5.13 16.12
N ASP A 384 0.34 4.33 15.22
CA ASP A 384 1.08 3.40 14.37
C ASP A 384 1.22 3.80 12.89
N VAL A 385 0.63 4.92 12.44
CA VAL A 385 0.69 5.32 11.01
C VAL A 385 2.14 5.52 10.57
N PHE A 386 2.91 6.26 11.37
CA PHE A 386 4.35 6.46 11.12
C PHE A 386 5.14 5.15 11.22
N LYS A 387 4.78 4.31 12.19
CA LYS A 387 5.43 3.02 12.42
C LYS A 387 5.14 2.05 11.28
N LYS A 388 3.88 1.91 10.86
CA LYS A 388 3.51 1.06 9.71
C LYS A 388 4.16 1.49 8.41
N ALA A 389 4.18 2.80 8.11
CA ALA A 389 4.84 3.32 6.93
C ALA A 389 6.36 3.09 6.95
N ALA A 390 7.01 3.34 8.10
CA ALA A 390 8.42 3.09 8.29
C ALA A 390 8.75 1.58 8.26
N ASP A 391 7.96 0.74 8.94
CA ASP A 391 8.17 -0.71 9.00
C ASP A 391 8.07 -1.37 7.62
N ARG A 392 7.15 -0.93 6.77
CA ARG A 392 7.03 -1.42 5.39
C ARG A 392 8.30 -1.11 4.59
N GLN A 393 8.82 0.09 4.70
CA GLN A 393 10.02 0.52 3.97
C GLN A 393 11.28 -0.14 4.55
N ILE A 394 11.36 -0.25 5.87
CA ILE A 394 12.40 -1.00 6.58
C ILE A 394 12.40 -2.48 6.16
N ALA A 395 11.22 -3.11 6.03
CA ALA A 395 11.11 -4.49 5.58
C ALA A 395 11.67 -4.68 4.17
N VAL A 396 11.42 -3.75 3.23
CA VAL A 396 12.00 -3.80 1.89
C VAL A 396 13.53 -3.75 1.94
N TYR A 397 14.10 -2.83 2.72
CA TYR A 397 15.57 -2.74 2.87
C TYR A 397 16.15 -3.97 3.56
N ALA A 398 15.46 -4.52 4.57
CA ALA A 398 15.90 -5.73 5.25
C ALA A 398 15.92 -6.94 4.31
N TRP A 399 14.87 -7.13 3.50
CA TRP A 399 14.81 -8.21 2.52
C TRP A 399 15.84 -8.07 1.41
N THR A 400 16.03 -6.87 0.86
CA THR A 400 17.06 -6.63 -0.17
C THR A 400 18.46 -6.85 0.38
N GLY A 401 18.74 -6.37 1.60
CA GLY A 401 20.02 -6.60 2.26
C GLY A 401 20.27 -8.09 2.56
N PHE A 402 19.26 -8.81 3.04
CA PHE A 402 19.36 -10.26 3.23
C PHE A 402 19.68 -11.00 1.93
N LEU A 403 19.03 -10.64 0.83
CA LEU A 403 19.25 -11.24 -0.48
C LEU A 403 20.68 -10.99 -0.99
N VAL A 404 21.21 -9.77 -0.82
CA VAL A 404 22.58 -9.43 -1.17
C VAL A 404 23.59 -10.22 -0.34
N ILE A 405 23.38 -10.32 0.99
CA ILE A 405 24.25 -11.12 1.87
C ILE A 405 24.25 -12.59 1.45
N LEU A 406 23.07 -13.15 1.17
CA LEU A 406 22.90 -14.53 0.69
C LEU A 406 23.69 -14.75 -0.60
N LEU A 407 23.62 -13.81 -1.53
CA LEU A 407 24.33 -13.89 -2.82
C LEU A 407 25.85 -13.83 -2.64
N ILE A 408 26.35 -12.99 -1.72
CA ILE A 408 27.77 -12.92 -1.36
C ILE A 408 28.25 -14.26 -0.75
N LEU A 409 27.45 -14.85 0.17
CA LEU A 409 27.79 -16.14 0.77
C LEU A 409 27.79 -17.28 -0.24
N ILE A 410 26.84 -17.32 -1.17
CA ILE A 410 26.79 -18.30 -2.25
C ILE A 410 28.01 -18.14 -3.16
N ALA A 411 28.31 -16.93 -3.59
CA ALA A 411 29.49 -16.64 -4.44
C ALA A 411 30.79 -17.02 -3.73
N GLY A 412 30.92 -16.72 -2.42
CA GLY A 412 32.05 -17.14 -1.60
C GLY A 412 32.17 -18.67 -1.50
N GLY A 413 31.05 -19.37 -1.33
CA GLY A 413 31.00 -20.84 -1.33
C GLY A 413 31.43 -21.46 -2.67
N PHE A 414 31.00 -20.87 -3.78
CA PHE A 414 31.47 -21.30 -5.10
C PHE A 414 32.95 -21.02 -5.32
N ALA A 415 33.43 -19.86 -4.94
CA ALA A 415 34.85 -19.50 -5.04
C ALA A 415 35.74 -20.44 -4.22
N THR A 416 35.37 -20.76 -2.98
CA THR A 416 36.13 -21.70 -2.14
C THR A 416 36.16 -23.11 -2.75
N ARG A 417 35.03 -23.59 -3.31
CA ARG A 417 35.02 -24.88 -4.02
C ARG A 417 35.88 -24.89 -5.26
N ALA A 418 35.83 -23.81 -6.06
CA ALA A 418 36.64 -23.68 -7.27
C ALA A 418 38.16 -23.69 -6.96
N VAL A 419 38.57 -22.90 -5.96
CA VAL A 419 39.98 -22.86 -5.50
C VAL A 419 40.41 -24.22 -4.94
N GLY A 420 39.58 -24.85 -4.10
CA GLY A 420 39.87 -26.19 -3.58
C GLY A 420 40.03 -27.25 -4.68
N ARG A 421 39.21 -27.17 -5.73
CA ARG A 421 39.35 -28.06 -6.92
C ARG A 421 40.65 -27.79 -7.69
N GLN A 422 41.02 -26.55 -7.85
CA GLN A 422 42.27 -26.15 -8.54
C GLN A 422 43.50 -26.65 -7.78
N ILE A 423 43.52 -26.50 -6.44
CA ILE A 423 44.61 -26.99 -5.58
C ILE A 423 44.76 -28.50 -5.74
N ARG A 424 43.67 -29.26 -5.64
CA ARG A 424 43.68 -30.72 -5.77
C ARG A 424 44.16 -31.19 -7.13
N LEU A 425 43.79 -30.49 -8.22
CA LEU A 425 44.28 -30.76 -9.57
C LEU A 425 45.79 -30.50 -9.67
N ASN A 426 46.31 -29.44 -9.06
CA ASN A 426 47.75 -29.16 -9.04
C ASN A 426 48.52 -30.20 -8.22
N GLU A 427 48.03 -30.62 -7.08
CA GLU A 427 48.63 -31.68 -6.27
C GLU A 427 48.73 -32.99 -7.08
N MET A 428 47.62 -33.43 -7.71
CA MET A 428 47.62 -34.60 -8.55
C MET A 428 48.61 -34.51 -9.72
N LYS A 429 48.76 -33.32 -10.34
CA LYS A 429 49.74 -33.11 -11.41
C LYS A 429 51.17 -33.19 -10.90
N ASN A 430 51.48 -32.67 -9.75
CA ASN A 430 52.81 -32.72 -9.13
C ASN A 430 53.18 -34.15 -8.73
N ASP A 431 52.25 -34.89 -8.09
CA ASP A 431 52.42 -36.32 -7.76
C ASP A 431 52.67 -37.16 -8.98
N PHE A 432 51.94 -36.86 -10.08
CA PHE A 432 52.18 -37.52 -11.39
C PHE A 432 53.61 -37.32 -11.89
N ILE A 433 54.05 -36.07 -11.95
CA ILE A 433 55.42 -35.75 -12.45
C ILE A 433 56.46 -36.45 -11.59
N ALA A 434 56.29 -36.47 -10.27
CA ALA A 434 57.20 -37.10 -9.33
C ALA A 434 57.26 -38.63 -9.57
N THR A 435 56.09 -39.29 -9.66
CA THR A 435 56.00 -40.73 -9.87
C THR A 435 56.58 -41.16 -11.21
N VAL A 436 56.25 -40.45 -12.30
CA VAL A 436 56.82 -40.72 -13.63
C VAL A 436 58.34 -40.62 -13.64
N SER A 437 58.86 -39.55 -13.02
CA SER A 437 60.31 -39.30 -12.91
C SER A 437 61.01 -40.45 -12.17
N HIS A 438 60.41 -40.89 -11.05
CA HIS A 438 60.95 -41.98 -10.25
C HIS A 438 60.98 -43.34 -11.03
N GLU A 439 59.84 -43.69 -11.66
CA GLU A 439 59.66 -44.93 -12.39
C GLU A 439 60.54 -45.00 -13.68
N LEU A 440 60.86 -43.89 -14.31
CA LEU A 440 61.78 -43.82 -15.45
C LEU A 440 63.25 -43.89 -15.00
N LYS A 441 63.59 -43.30 -13.86
CA LYS A 441 64.98 -43.27 -13.37
C LYS A 441 65.49 -44.67 -12.98
N THR A 442 64.66 -45.55 -12.44
CA THR A 442 65.05 -46.88 -11.96
C THR A 442 65.56 -47.79 -13.11
N PRO A 443 64.84 -48.06 -14.22
CA PRO A 443 65.33 -48.88 -15.30
C PRO A 443 66.54 -48.25 -16.01
N LEU A 444 66.54 -46.91 -16.15
CA LEU A 444 67.66 -46.18 -16.78
C LEU A 444 68.95 -46.37 -15.95
N SER A 445 68.85 -46.28 -14.59
CA SER A 445 70.00 -46.51 -13.72
C SER A 445 70.46 -47.94 -13.72
N SER A 446 69.50 -48.89 -13.77
CA SER A 446 69.81 -50.32 -13.92
C SER A 446 70.56 -50.66 -15.24
N MET A 447 70.02 -50.16 -16.35
CA MET A 447 70.70 -50.31 -17.68
C MET A 447 72.10 -49.69 -17.69
N ARG A 448 72.23 -48.49 -17.08
CA ARG A 448 73.54 -47.82 -16.98
C ARG A 448 74.56 -48.69 -16.22
N VAL A 449 74.20 -49.21 -15.08
CA VAL A 449 75.05 -50.09 -14.27
C VAL A 449 75.47 -51.32 -15.05
N LEU A 450 74.52 -51.98 -15.75
CA LEU A 450 74.81 -53.15 -16.58
C LEU A 450 75.74 -52.83 -17.73
N VAL A 451 75.52 -51.71 -18.41
CA VAL A 451 76.34 -51.25 -19.54
C VAL A 451 77.75 -50.81 -19.07
N ASP A 452 77.80 -50.06 -17.93
CA ASP A 452 79.10 -49.64 -17.38
C ASP A 452 79.89 -50.88 -16.92
N THR A 453 79.31 -51.91 -16.33
CA THR A 453 79.95 -53.16 -15.95
C THR A 453 80.47 -53.92 -17.14
N LEU A 454 79.73 -53.94 -18.27
CA LEU A 454 80.14 -54.52 -19.52
C LEU A 454 81.34 -53.75 -20.17
N LEU A 455 81.32 -52.43 -20.16
CA LEU A 455 82.37 -51.57 -20.71
C LEU A 455 83.66 -51.63 -19.89
N GLU A 456 83.56 -51.75 -18.57
CA GLU A 456 84.75 -51.90 -17.69
C GLU A 456 85.37 -53.28 -17.73
N GLY A 457 84.77 -54.20 -18.48
CA GLY A 457 85.29 -55.59 -18.60
C GLY A 457 85.15 -56.41 -17.29
N ASN A 458 84.32 -55.97 -16.33
CA ASN A 458 84.08 -56.62 -15.05
C ASN A 458 83.11 -57.80 -15.15
N VAL A 459 83.27 -58.63 -16.24
CA VAL A 459 82.44 -59.83 -16.48
C VAL A 459 83.34 -61.07 -16.36
N ARG A 460 82.82 -62.11 -15.80
CA ARG A 460 83.56 -63.36 -15.49
C ARG A 460 83.79 -64.20 -16.76
N ASP A 461 82.80 -64.24 -17.61
CA ASP A 461 82.76 -65.02 -18.82
C ASP A 461 81.77 -64.45 -19.86
N GLU A 462 81.76 -64.99 -21.08
CA GLU A 462 80.94 -64.59 -22.19
C GLU A 462 79.40 -64.85 -21.86
N ALA A 463 79.15 -65.86 -21.07
CA ALA A 463 77.79 -66.16 -20.65
C ALA A 463 77.18 -65.05 -19.77
N GLN A 464 77.96 -64.52 -18.85
CA GLN A 464 77.60 -63.41 -18.00
C GLN A 464 77.46 -62.08 -18.82
N ALA A 465 78.30 -61.86 -19.79
CA ALA A 465 78.17 -60.73 -20.72
C ALA A 465 76.86 -60.79 -21.52
N ASN A 466 76.56 -61.97 -22.04
CA ASN A 466 75.26 -62.21 -22.71
C ASN A 466 74.07 -62.05 -21.78
N GLU A 467 74.18 -62.46 -20.56
CA GLU A 467 73.12 -62.24 -19.53
C GLU A 467 72.85 -60.74 -19.26
N TYR A 468 73.94 -59.95 -19.06
CA TYR A 468 73.84 -58.51 -18.89
C TYR A 468 73.25 -57.79 -20.11
N LEU A 469 73.62 -58.21 -21.32
CA LEU A 469 73.02 -57.72 -22.59
C LEU A 469 71.54 -58.05 -22.63
N ARG A 470 71.14 -59.28 -22.28
CA ARG A 470 69.68 -59.66 -22.20
C ARG A 470 68.92 -58.87 -21.17
N LEU A 471 69.54 -58.62 -20.01
CA LEU A 471 68.89 -57.77 -18.94
C LEU A 471 68.74 -56.31 -19.44
N THR A 472 69.80 -55.78 -20.18
CA THR A 472 69.72 -54.44 -20.74
C THR A 472 68.58 -54.32 -21.76
N VAL A 473 68.47 -55.29 -22.66
CA VAL A 473 67.40 -55.37 -23.66
C VAL A 473 66.03 -55.42 -22.95
N LYS A 474 65.88 -56.23 -21.91
CA LYS A 474 64.66 -56.36 -21.13
C LYS A 474 64.28 -55.03 -20.43
N GLU A 475 65.22 -54.33 -19.82
CA GLU A 475 64.95 -53.02 -19.19
C GLU A 475 64.66 -51.94 -20.27
N ASN A 476 65.26 -52.01 -21.43
CA ASN A 476 64.97 -51.09 -22.56
C ASN A 476 63.49 -51.30 -23.06
N GLU A 477 63.06 -52.53 -23.24
CA GLU A 477 61.69 -52.87 -23.62
C GLU A 477 60.69 -52.43 -22.57
N ARG A 478 61.07 -52.59 -21.30
CA ARG A 478 60.27 -52.09 -20.15
C ARG A 478 60.11 -50.56 -20.18
N LEU A 479 61.22 -49.85 -20.43
CA LEU A 479 61.22 -48.40 -20.51
C LEU A 479 60.36 -47.91 -21.68
N SER A 480 60.49 -48.52 -22.84
CA SER A 480 59.71 -48.23 -24.06
C SER A 480 58.22 -48.38 -23.79
N ARG A 481 57.78 -49.48 -23.15
CA ARG A 481 56.37 -49.69 -22.76
C ARG A 481 55.89 -48.64 -21.76
N MET A 482 56.73 -48.20 -20.82
CA MET A 482 56.36 -47.14 -19.89
C MET A 482 56.15 -45.83 -20.61
N ILE A 483 57.06 -45.46 -21.55
CA ILE A 483 56.95 -44.23 -22.36
C ILE A 483 55.67 -44.26 -23.19
N GLU A 484 55.34 -45.35 -23.86
CA GLU A 484 54.11 -45.49 -24.62
C GLU A 484 52.85 -45.32 -23.76
N ASN A 485 52.84 -45.95 -22.57
CA ASN A 485 51.73 -45.79 -21.61
C ASN A 485 51.57 -44.32 -21.16
N PHE A 486 52.69 -43.60 -20.92
CA PHE A 486 52.65 -42.17 -20.55
C PHE A 486 52.20 -41.27 -21.70
N LEU A 487 52.65 -41.55 -22.96
CA LEU A 487 52.21 -40.82 -24.12
C LEU A 487 50.72 -41.03 -24.38
N THR A 488 50.26 -42.27 -24.29
CA THR A 488 48.84 -42.62 -24.41
C THR A 488 48.00 -41.91 -23.32
N PHE A 489 48.45 -41.94 -22.07
CA PHE A 489 47.82 -41.22 -20.96
C PHE A 489 47.80 -39.70 -21.21
N SER A 490 48.91 -39.07 -21.65
CA SER A 490 48.98 -37.64 -21.97
C SER A 490 48.04 -37.23 -23.12
N ARG A 491 47.90 -38.08 -24.14
CA ARG A 491 46.93 -37.87 -25.23
C ARG A 491 45.51 -37.98 -24.74
N MET A 492 45.21 -38.93 -23.85
CA MET A 492 43.90 -39.11 -23.20
C MET A 492 43.50 -37.88 -22.36
N GLU A 493 44.42 -37.34 -21.54
CA GLU A 493 44.13 -36.13 -20.72
C GLU A 493 43.78 -34.91 -21.54
N ARG A 494 44.35 -34.80 -22.76
CA ARG A 494 44.07 -33.68 -23.66
C ARG A 494 42.83 -33.90 -24.53
N ASN A 495 42.05 -34.97 -24.34
CA ASN A 495 40.96 -35.38 -25.23
C ASN A 495 41.35 -35.43 -26.71
N LYS A 496 42.59 -35.77 -26.98
CA LYS A 496 43.16 -35.82 -28.36
C LYS A 496 43.24 -37.23 -28.95
N VAL A 497 42.67 -38.23 -28.27
CA VAL A 497 42.58 -39.61 -28.81
C VAL A 497 41.29 -39.69 -29.61
N ALA A 498 41.42 -39.73 -30.93
CA ALA A 498 40.30 -40.02 -31.81
C ALA A 498 40.30 -41.55 -32.06
N PHE A 499 39.26 -42.23 -31.62
CA PHE A 499 39.05 -43.66 -31.91
C PHE A 499 38.34 -43.79 -33.27
N THR A 500 38.78 -44.75 -34.07
CA THR A 500 38.14 -45.10 -35.35
C THR A 500 37.13 -46.21 -35.08
N ILE A 501 35.92 -45.77 -34.70
CA ILE A 501 34.84 -46.75 -34.37
C ILE A 501 34.21 -47.23 -35.66
N VAL A 502 34.40 -48.53 -35.95
CA VAL A 502 33.89 -49.24 -37.14
C VAL A 502 33.26 -50.60 -36.71
N ASP A 503 32.59 -51.23 -37.64
CA ASP A 503 32.10 -52.62 -37.41
C ASP A 503 33.28 -53.57 -37.22
N ALA A 504 33.37 -54.18 -36.07
CA ALA A 504 34.45 -55.04 -35.67
C ALA A 504 33.92 -56.43 -35.22
N LYS A 505 34.65 -57.46 -35.66
CA LYS A 505 34.31 -58.83 -35.25
C LYS A 505 35.00 -59.17 -33.93
N PRO A 506 34.23 -59.51 -32.86
CA PRO A 506 34.81 -59.80 -31.57
C PRO A 506 35.84 -60.96 -31.59
N ALA A 507 35.58 -61.94 -32.41
CA ALA A 507 36.49 -63.08 -32.56
C ALA A 507 37.85 -62.67 -33.20
N ALA A 508 37.87 -61.71 -34.13
CA ALA A 508 39.13 -61.22 -34.72
C ALA A 508 39.96 -60.43 -33.68
N ILE A 509 39.30 -59.54 -32.91
CA ILE A 509 39.94 -58.79 -31.82
C ILE A 509 40.54 -59.77 -30.77
N ALA A 510 39.80 -60.81 -30.43
CA ALA A 510 40.30 -61.82 -29.51
C ALA A 510 41.50 -62.58 -30.05
N SER A 511 41.45 -62.94 -31.34
CA SER A 511 42.56 -63.63 -31.99
C SER A 511 43.84 -62.79 -31.96
N ASP A 512 43.75 -61.51 -32.32
CA ASP A 512 44.92 -60.62 -32.33
C ASP A 512 45.45 -60.34 -30.91
N ALA A 513 44.58 -60.21 -29.94
CA ALA A 513 44.98 -60.10 -28.53
C ALA A 513 45.67 -61.34 -28.01
N ILE A 514 45.17 -62.52 -28.35
CA ILE A 514 45.76 -63.81 -27.96
C ILE A 514 47.14 -63.97 -28.62
N GLU A 515 47.25 -63.71 -29.91
CA GLU A 515 48.55 -63.80 -30.62
C GLU A 515 49.56 -62.81 -30.00
N SER A 516 49.16 -61.61 -29.63
CA SER A 516 50.00 -60.59 -28.97
C SER A 516 50.56 -61.04 -27.62
N VAL A 517 49.85 -61.89 -26.88
CA VAL A 517 50.30 -62.40 -25.54
C VAL A 517 50.91 -63.81 -25.59
N LYS A 518 50.79 -64.51 -26.67
CA LYS A 518 51.13 -65.92 -26.83
C LYS A 518 52.58 -66.26 -26.43
N THR A 519 53.56 -65.51 -26.94
CA THR A 519 54.96 -65.68 -26.61
C THR A 519 55.22 -65.46 -25.11
N LYS A 520 54.59 -64.44 -24.58
CA LYS A 520 54.73 -64.05 -23.16
C LYS A 520 54.13 -65.11 -22.24
N PHE A 521 52.95 -65.62 -22.58
CA PHE A 521 52.28 -66.66 -21.82
C PHE A 521 53.10 -67.97 -21.81
N ALA A 522 53.67 -68.35 -22.98
CA ALA A 522 54.56 -69.51 -23.05
C ALA A 522 55.82 -69.31 -22.20
N THR A 523 56.43 -68.14 -22.17
CA THR A 523 57.66 -67.86 -21.40
C THR A 523 57.39 -67.85 -19.87
N HIS A 524 56.17 -67.55 -19.44
CA HIS A 524 55.79 -67.45 -18.03
C HIS A 524 54.99 -68.65 -17.54
N ASP A 525 54.92 -69.72 -18.34
CA ASP A 525 54.14 -70.94 -18.02
C ASP A 525 52.69 -70.64 -17.63
N CYS A 526 52.05 -69.79 -18.43
CA CYS A 526 50.67 -69.31 -18.18
C CYS A 526 49.72 -70.03 -19.17
N HIS A 527 48.83 -70.84 -18.61
CA HIS A 527 47.83 -71.56 -19.39
C HIS A 527 46.63 -70.69 -19.73
N LEU A 528 46.39 -70.41 -21.01
CA LEU A 528 45.24 -69.66 -21.50
C LEU A 528 44.19 -70.60 -22.03
N ALA A 529 43.02 -70.61 -21.36
CA ALA A 529 41.81 -71.23 -21.88
C ALA A 529 40.99 -70.17 -22.63
N VAL A 530 40.54 -70.51 -23.83
CA VAL A 530 39.77 -69.59 -24.67
C VAL A 530 38.41 -70.24 -24.95
N ASP A 531 37.36 -69.51 -24.68
CA ASP A 531 35.95 -69.89 -24.91
C ASP A 531 35.27 -68.76 -25.67
N ILE A 532 34.98 -68.96 -26.94
CA ILE A 532 34.34 -67.96 -27.83
C ILE A 532 33.00 -68.56 -28.26
N ALA A 533 31.90 -67.88 -27.89
CA ALA A 533 30.56 -68.31 -28.27
C ALA A 533 30.37 -68.29 -29.80
N ASP A 534 29.62 -69.27 -30.31
CA ASP A 534 29.22 -69.31 -31.72
C ASP A 534 28.25 -68.14 -32.02
N ASN A 535 28.37 -67.56 -33.23
CA ASN A 535 27.49 -66.48 -33.73
C ASN A 535 27.53 -65.18 -32.92
N LEU A 536 28.72 -64.70 -32.53
CA LEU A 536 28.89 -63.38 -31.94
C LEU A 536 28.48 -62.28 -32.92
N PRO A 537 27.65 -61.32 -32.49
CA PRO A 537 27.29 -60.18 -33.30
C PRO A 537 28.50 -59.22 -33.50
N GLU A 538 28.55 -58.53 -34.62
CA GLU A 538 29.50 -57.44 -34.81
C GLU A 538 29.21 -56.29 -33.86
N MET A 539 30.24 -55.60 -33.43
CA MET A 539 30.15 -54.48 -32.51
C MET A 539 30.84 -53.23 -33.07
N GLN A 540 30.39 -52.05 -32.67
CA GLN A 540 31.02 -50.76 -33.04
C GLN A 540 32.21 -50.52 -32.12
N ALA A 541 33.40 -50.72 -32.64
CA ALA A 541 34.62 -50.55 -31.86
C ALA A 541 35.83 -50.17 -32.74
N ASP A 542 36.81 -49.53 -32.13
CA ASP A 542 38.16 -49.42 -32.66
C ASP A 542 38.90 -50.73 -32.32
N HIS A 543 39.22 -51.48 -33.37
CA HIS A 543 39.84 -52.79 -33.28
C HIS A 543 41.10 -52.78 -32.40
N ASP A 544 42.06 -51.90 -32.72
CA ASP A 544 43.37 -51.81 -32.05
C ASP A 544 43.26 -51.37 -30.60
N ALA A 545 42.28 -50.46 -30.34
CA ALA A 545 42.01 -50.00 -28.98
C ALA A 545 41.47 -51.14 -28.10
N ILE A 546 40.55 -51.97 -28.62
CA ILE A 546 40.01 -53.09 -27.86
C ILE A 546 41.03 -54.24 -27.73
N VAL A 547 41.86 -54.47 -28.76
CA VAL A 547 43.02 -55.37 -28.62
C VAL A 547 43.91 -54.92 -27.46
N THR A 548 44.21 -53.58 -27.37
CA THR A 548 44.99 -53.00 -26.27
C THR A 548 44.32 -53.27 -24.90
N VAL A 549 42.97 -53.16 -24.81
CA VAL A 549 42.22 -53.49 -23.60
C VAL A 549 42.43 -54.92 -23.18
N LEU A 550 42.25 -55.86 -24.11
CA LEU A 550 42.40 -57.30 -23.83
C LEU A 550 43.82 -57.67 -23.46
N VAL A 551 44.81 -57.16 -24.17
CA VAL A 551 46.24 -57.38 -23.86
C VAL A 551 46.57 -56.88 -22.46
N ASN A 552 46.10 -55.70 -22.04
CA ASN A 552 46.31 -55.17 -20.70
C ASN A 552 45.65 -56.05 -19.61
N LEU A 553 44.46 -56.59 -19.87
CA LEU A 553 43.76 -57.45 -18.96
C LEU A 553 44.42 -58.83 -18.86
N LEU A 554 44.78 -59.43 -19.97
CA LEU A 554 45.50 -60.70 -20.06
C LEU A 554 46.88 -60.63 -19.41
N ASP A 555 47.62 -59.56 -19.68
CA ASP A 555 48.91 -59.29 -19.02
C ASP A 555 48.79 -59.18 -17.51
N ASN A 556 47.79 -58.48 -17.03
CA ASN A 556 47.52 -58.39 -15.60
C ASN A 556 47.15 -59.76 -15.01
N ALA A 557 46.31 -60.52 -15.68
CA ALA A 557 45.91 -61.85 -15.25
C ALA A 557 47.13 -62.79 -15.09
N CYS A 558 48.00 -62.83 -16.09
CA CYS A 558 49.23 -63.64 -16.03
C CYS A 558 50.21 -63.14 -14.98
N LYS A 559 50.33 -61.82 -14.79
CA LYS A 559 51.25 -61.17 -13.86
C LYS A 559 50.89 -61.39 -12.37
N TYR A 560 49.60 -61.36 -12.05
CA TYR A 560 49.11 -61.45 -10.66
C TYR A 560 48.71 -62.85 -10.24
N THR A 561 48.92 -63.83 -11.12
CA THR A 561 48.81 -65.24 -10.80
C THR A 561 50.17 -65.82 -10.41
N THR A 562 50.26 -66.59 -9.31
CA THR A 562 51.53 -67.08 -8.76
C THR A 562 51.87 -68.47 -9.28
N ASP A 563 51.32 -69.51 -8.66
CA ASP A 563 51.57 -70.91 -9.00
C ASP A 563 50.39 -71.50 -9.81
N ASP A 564 50.67 -72.42 -10.76
CA ASP A 564 49.64 -73.02 -11.64
C ASP A 564 48.76 -71.92 -12.32
N LYS A 565 49.45 -71.11 -13.16
CA LYS A 565 48.84 -69.91 -13.78
C LYS A 565 47.76 -70.29 -14.77
N ARG A 566 46.50 -70.17 -14.38
CA ARG A 566 45.35 -70.37 -15.23
C ARG A 566 44.65 -69.07 -15.52
N VAL A 567 44.65 -68.67 -16.77
CA VAL A 567 43.92 -67.50 -17.27
C VAL A 567 42.88 -67.98 -18.27
N SER A 568 41.69 -67.45 -18.22
CA SER A 568 40.65 -67.71 -19.22
C SER A 568 40.13 -66.46 -19.84
N LEU A 569 39.93 -66.48 -21.16
CA LEU A 569 39.23 -65.46 -21.93
C LEU A 569 37.93 -66.04 -22.44
N ARG A 570 36.82 -65.48 -22.00
CA ARG A 570 35.48 -65.89 -22.45
C ARG A 570 34.80 -64.75 -23.17
N ILE A 571 34.23 -65.02 -24.36
CA ILE A 571 33.53 -64.01 -25.17
C ILE A 571 32.13 -64.52 -25.45
N PHE A 572 31.12 -63.75 -25.03
CA PHE A 572 29.73 -64.13 -25.14
C PHE A 572 28.82 -62.92 -25.31
N PRO A 573 27.66 -63.08 -25.96
CA PRO A 573 26.66 -62.03 -26.01
C PRO A 573 25.85 -62.00 -24.70
N ASP A 574 25.49 -60.79 -24.20
CA ASP A 574 24.68 -60.58 -23.01
C ASP A 574 23.88 -59.25 -23.18
N ASP A 575 22.56 -59.38 -23.28
CA ASP A 575 21.56 -58.31 -23.30
C ASP A 575 21.97 -57.03 -24.10
N GLY A 576 22.26 -57.20 -25.40
CA GLY A 576 22.65 -56.11 -26.30
C GLY A 576 24.11 -55.68 -26.21
N TYR A 577 24.95 -56.47 -25.54
CA TYR A 577 26.39 -56.26 -25.42
C TYR A 577 27.18 -57.50 -25.88
N VAL A 578 28.37 -57.29 -26.36
CA VAL A 578 29.41 -58.31 -26.44
C VAL A 578 30.26 -58.20 -25.18
N CYS A 579 30.40 -59.28 -24.46
CA CYS A 579 31.14 -59.38 -23.21
C CYS A 579 32.49 -60.10 -23.41
N PHE A 580 33.58 -59.47 -22.96
CA PHE A 580 34.92 -60.07 -22.89
C PHE A 580 35.26 -60.24 -21.41
N ALA A 581 35.27 -61.46 -20.92
CA ALA A 581 35.60 -61.79 -19.54
C ALA A 581 36.98 -62.42 -19.47
N VAL A 582 37.90 -61.76 -18.79
CA VAL A 582 39.23 -62.28 -18.48
C VAL A 582 39.26 -62.70 -17.02
N SER A 583 39.45 -63.99 -16.76
CA SER A 583 39.53 -64.52 -15.42
C SER A 583 40.90 -65.09 -15.10
N ASP A 584 41.38 -64.92 -13.88
CA ASP A 584 42.60 -65.47 -13.31
C ASP A 584 42.36 -66.18 -11.99
N ASN A 585 43.24 -67.13 -11.64
CA ASN A 585 43.27 -67.81 -10.35
C ASN A 585 44.34 -67.20 -9.40
N GLY A 586 44.63 -65.92 -9.52
CA GLY A 586 45.70 -65.21 -8.81
C GLY A 586 45.33 -64.77 -7.41
N ILE A 587 46.09 -63.80 -6.91
CA ILE A 587 45.98 -63.26 -5.54
C ILE A 587 44.66 -62.60 -5.21
N GLY A 588 43.86 -62.23 -6.22
CA GLY A 588 42.61 -61.49 -6.07
C GLY A 588 42.73 -60.15 -5.35
N LEU A 589 41.61 -59.44 -5.24
CA LEU A 589 41.51 -58.09 -4.71
C LEU A 589 40.65 -58.02 -3.45
N ALA A 590 41.07 -57.22 -2.46
CA ALA A 590 40.20 -56.92 -1.34
C ALA A 590 39.13 -55.87 -1.76
N ARG A 591 37.92 -55.96 -1.20
CA ARG A 591 36.74 -55.15 -1.55
C ARG A 591 37.03 -53.63 -1.59
N ARG A 592 37.89 -53.11 -0.69
CA ARG A 592 38.27 -51.69 -0.62
C ARG A 592 39.07 -51.21 -1.85
N HIS A 593 39.76 -52.12 -2.56
CA HIS A 593 40.60 -51.80 -3.73
C HIS A 593 39.82 -51.83 -5.04
N ILE A 594 38.71 -52.61 -5.13
CA ILE A 594 37.94 -52.83 -6.35
C ILE A 594 37.47 -51.52 -7.02
N ARG A 595 37.08 -50.53 -6.22
CA ARG A 595 36.66 -49.24 -6.77
C ARG A 595 37.82 -48.35 -7.20
N ARG A 596 39.03 -48.58 -6.67
CA ARG A 596 40.20 -47.74 -6.84
C ARG A 596 41.20 -48.24 -7.88
N ILE A 597 41.10 -49.52 -8.28
CA ILE A 597 42.06 -50.10 -9.26
C ILE A 597 41.99 -49.42 -10.62
N PHE A 598 40.93 -48.72 -10.92
CA PHE A 598 40.77 -47.91 -12.13
C PHE A 598 41.22 -46.46 -11.97
N ASP A 599 41.55 -46.05 -10.72
CA ASP A 599 42.12 -44.73 -10.45
C ASP A 599 43.55 -44.70 -11.02
N ARG A 600 43.92 -43.55 -11.52
CA ARG A 600 45.26 -43.32 -12.12
C ARG A 600 46.33 -43.53 -11.06
N PHE A 601 47.41 -44.23 -11.42
CA PHE A 601 48.57 -44.50 -10.58
C PHE A 601 48.24 -45.34 -9.32
N TYR A 602 47.05 -45.88 -9.22
CA TYR A 602 46.68 -46.68 -8.08
C TYR A 602 47.29 -48.08 -8.17
N GLN A 603 48.00 -48.47 -7.12
CA GLN A 603 48.56 -49.80 -6.91
C GLN A 603 48.13 -50.31 -5.53
N VAL A 604 47.91 -51.60 -5.43
CA VAL A 604 47.62 -52.22 -4.15
C VAL A 604 48.97 -52.46 -3.44
N ASP A 605 49.28 -51.61 -2.43
CA ASP A 605 50.48 -51.78 -1.56
C ASP A 605 50.43 -53.14 -0.85
N SER A 606 51.16 -54.07 -1.29
CA SER A 606 51.38 -55.28 -0.51
C SER A 606 52.86 -55.66 -0.61
N SER A 607 53.45 -55.97 0.53
CA SER A 607 54.83 -56.48 0.67
C SER A 607 55.06 -57.77 -0.15
N LEU A 608 53.98 -58.41 -0.57
CA LEU A 608 53.95 -59.62 -1.43
C LEU A 608 54.07 -59.31 -2.94
N THR A 609 53.85 -58.07 -3.37
CA THR A 609 53.87 -57.65 -4.78
C THR A 609 55.14 -56.94 -5.21
N ARG A 610 56.17 -56.90 -4.37
CA ARG A 610 57.52 -56.30 -4.68
C ARG A 610 58.14 -56.79 -5.99
N LYS A 611 57.64 -57.89 -6.57
CA LYS A 611 58.08 -58.38 -7.85
C LYS A 611 57.16 -57.99 -9.06
N ALA A 612 56.04 -57.32 -8.77
CA ALA A 612 55.09 -56.99 -9.82
C ALA A 612 55.35 -55.55 -10.36
N GLU A 613 56.07 -55.46 -11.43
CA GLU A 613 56.46 -54.23 -12.09
C GLU A 613 55.27 -53.58 -12.83
N GLY A 614 55.04 -52.25 -12.62
CA GLY A 614 54.08 -51.49 -13.41
C GLY A 614 53.75 -50.12 -12.83
N CYS A 615 53.41 -49.15 -13.68
CA CYS A 615 53.16 -47.76 -13.29
C CYS A 615 51.72 -47.43 -12.86
N GLY A 616 50.83 -48.46 -12.72
CA GLY A 616 49.42 -48.25 -12.32
C GLY A 616 48.56 -47.50 -13.37
N LEU A 617 48.97 -47.45 -14.63
CA LEU A 617 48.23 -46.81 -15.71
C LEU A 617 47.37 -47.81 -16.53
N GLY A 618 47.73 -49.08 -16.62
CA GLY A 618 47.07 -50.05 -17.51
C GLY A 618 45.54 -50.11 -17.34
N LEU A 619 45.05 -50.31 -16.11
CA LEU A 619 43.61 -50.40 -15.86
C LEU A 619 42.90 -49.05 -16.04
N SER A 620 43.56 -47.90 -15.83
CA SER A 620 42.99 -46.58 -16.13
C SER A 620 42.87 -46.34 -17.63
N ILE A 621 43.82 -46.85 -18.42
CA ILE A 621 43.76 -46.84 -19.91
C ILE A 621 42.61 -47.74 -20.38
N VAL A 622 42.51 -48.95 -19.81
CA VAL A 622 41.39 -49.87 -20.11
C VAL A 622 40.07 -49.18 -19.88
N LYS A 623 39.87 -48.59 -18.70
CA LYS A 623 38.63 -47.91 -18.38
C LYS A 623 38.33 -46.76 -19.35
N PHE A 624 39.35 -45.94 -19.71
CA PHE A 624 39.17 -44.84 -20.65
C PHE A 624 38.75 -45.36 -22.04
N ILE A 625 39.38 -46.37 -22.55
CA ILE A 625 39.05 -46.95 -23.87
C ILE A 625 37.63 -47.50 -23.84
N VAL A 626 37.26 -48.27 -22.79
CA VAL A 626 35.94 -48.84 -22.65
C VAL A 626 34.86 -47.79 -22.52
N ASP A 627 35.09 -46.73 -21.70
CA ASP A 627 34.17 -45.62 -21.56
C ASP A 627 33.99 -44.82 -22.87
N ALA A 628 35.08 -44.62 -23.66
CA ALA A 628 35.03 -44.00 -24.98
C ALA A 628 34.21 -44.79 -26.01
N HIS A 629 34.17 -46.10 -25.87
CA HIS A 629 33.35 -47.00 -26.66
C HIS A 629 31.94 -47.19 -26.10
N LYS A 630 31.50 -46.34 -25.14
CA LYS A 630 30.20 -46.43 -24.45
C LYS A 630 29.97 -47.78 -23.78
N GLY A 631 31.06 -48.46 -23.48
CA GLY A 631 31.04 -49.76 -22.80
C GLY A 631 31.10 -49.64 -21.29
N LYS A 632 31.14 -50.75 -20.61
CA LYS A 632 31.27 -50.86 -19.17
C LYS A 632 32.26 -51.94 -18.78
N ILE A 633 33.19 -51.61 -17.86
CA ILE A 633 34.06 -52.62 -17.25
C ILE A 633 33.64 -52.91 -15.81
N THR A 634 33.53 -54.15 -15.43
CA THR A 634 33.26 -54.64 -14.09
C THR A 634 34.34 -55.60 -13.63
N VAL A 635 34.51 -55.73 -12.30
CA VAL A 635 35.46 -56.68 -11.72
C VAL A 635 34.80 -57.40 -10.56
N GLU A 636 34.89 -58.71 -10.59
CA GLU A 636 34.53 -59.62 -9.51
C GLU A 636 35.81 -60.27 -9.01
N SER A 637 36.13 -60.08 -7.74
CA SER A 637 37.37 -60.59 -7.16
C SER A 637 37.21 -60.83 -5.66
N LYS A 638 37.88 -61.87 -5.22
CA LYS A 638 38.03 -62.21 -3.81
C LYS A 638 39.46 -62.61 -3.51
N ARG A 639 40.01 -62.04 -2.44
CA ARG A 639 41.41 -62.30 -2.06
C ARG A 639 41.69 -63.80 -1.96
N GLY A 640 42.75 -64.29 -2.65
CA GLY A 640 43.19 -65.69 -2.73
C GLY A 640 42.35 -66.56 -3.66
N GLN A 641 41.34 -66.01 -4.38
CA GLN A 641 40.50 -66.76 -5.30
C GLN A 641 40.53 -66.26 -6.75
N GLY A 642 41.43 -65.26 -7.04
CA GLY A 642 41.56 -64.67 -8.37
C GLY A 642 40.59 -63.52 -8.61
N SER A 643 40.59 -63.06 -9.89
CA SER A 643 39.75 -61.94 -10.35
C SER A 643 39.17 -62.25 -11.73
N THR A 644 37.95 -61.74 -11.97
CA THR A 644 37.33 -61.73 -13.30
C THR A 644 37.03 -60.27 -13.68
N PHE A 645 37.64 -59.83 -14.77
CA PHE A 645 37.37 -58.53 -15.39
C PHE A 645 36.46 -58.76 -16.58
N THR A 646 35.29 -58.14 -16.57
CA THR A 646 34.31 -58.23 -17.65
C THR A 646 34.17 -56.88 -18.34
N VAL A 647 34.51 -56.77 -19.60
CA VAL A 647 34.30 -55.63 -20.48
C VAL A 647 33.06 -55.88 -21.31
N ARG A 648 32.10 -55.00 -21.25
CA ARG A 648 30.85 -55.03 -22.01
C ARG A 648 30.87 -53.92 -23.04
N LEU A 649 30.79 -54.24 -24.33
CA LEU A 649 30.73 -53.28 -25.42
C LEU A 649 29.38 -53.40 -26.13
N PRO A 650 28.75 -52.30 -26.49
CA PRO A 650 27.43 -52.34 -27.12
C PRO A 650 27.53 -52.97 -28.52
N ILE A 651 26.57 -53.82 -28.85
CA ILE A 651 26.39 -54.36 -30.20
C ILE A 651 26.01 -53.19 -31.11
N GLY A 652 26.61 -53.10 -32.26
CA GLY A 652 26.23 -52.10 -33.26
C GLY A 652 24.75 -52.27 -33.60
N GLN A 653 24.00 -51.18 -33.50
CA GLN A 653 22.66 -51.18 -34.08
C GLN A 653 22.87 -51.33 -35.59
N GLY A 654 22.66 -52.52 -36.11
CA GLY A 654 22.62 -52.73 -37.54
C GLY A 654 21.64 -51.73 -38.12
N ASN A 655 22.10 -50.91 -39.06
CA ASN A 655 21.23 -50.14 -39.93
C ASN A 655 20.24 -51.11 -40.57
N GLY A 656 19.17 -51.42 -39.89
CA GLY A 656 17.98 -51.98 -40.52
C GLY A 656 17.41 -50.90 -41.43
N ASN A 657 17.47 -51.13 -42.72
CA ASN A 657 16.79 -50.36 -43.77
C ASN A 657 15.37 -49.97 -43.39
#